data_2ed3f8fd6b323fbadbde129266710f3d
#
_entry.id   2ed3f8fd6b323fbadbde129266710f3d
#
_cell.length_a   1.000
_cell.length_b   1.000
_cell.length_c   1.000
_cell.angle_alpha   90.00
_cell.angle_beta   90.00
_cell.angle_gamma   90.00
#
_symmetry.space_group_name_H-M   'P 1'
#
loop_
_entity.id
_entity.type
_entity.pdbx_description
1 polymer ?
#
loop_
_entity_poly.entity_id
_entity_poly.type
_entity_poly.pdbx_seq_one_letter_code
_entity_poly.pdbx_strand_id
1 'polypeptide(L)'
;MVVGLNKKQINFDSLIVQKRDGRKEKFNLNKMIFSLKRSGQFDIDDKIADISDRILQANEDSMIKSSSIKEIISYVNQNESEDKFAKKMSEIEEKATNLEYQVNQLRSRNTQIVNENANKDSRVFNTQRDLTAGVLSKVVGLDLLPESVKKAHLKGQIHYHDLDYHPYAPMTNCCLIDFKQMFENGFQIGNAQVESPKSIQTATAQMAQIIANVASSQYGGTSVNRIDELLEQYAELNYKKHLKTAAEWIEDAEKQKEFAMKQTKKDIYDSMQSLEYEINTLYTSQGQTPFTTLGFGLGTSWYAREIQKSILKVRILGLGKEKRTAIFPKLVFTLKDGVNLNPIDPNYDIKQLALECSTKRMYPDVLMYDKIVEFTGSFKAPMGCRSFLQGWQDENGNEVNEGRMNLGVVTLNLPRIAIESMQSKDRFWELLDERLSILEEALVYRVERVKEALPENAPILYQHGAFGKRLTKNDSVDEVFKNRRATVSMGYIGLYEVGTVFYGPNWETNAEAKQFTVDILKYMKAYADKLGRQYGYHFSIYGTPSESLTDRFCRMDQEFYGMIPDVTDKDYYTNSFHYDVRKQPTPFEKLDFESEYLPYTSGGFINYCEYPNMRQNPKALEAVWDYAYQKVGYLGTNTPIDHCYECGYDGDFKPTERGFQCPQCGNRNPETCDVVKRTCGYLGNPQLRPMVKGRHKEISARKKHMKGSL
;
A
#
# COMPACT_ATOMS: atom_id res chain seq x y z
N MET A 1 -16.06 26.72 -22.16
CA MET A 1 -17.24 26.44 -23.00
C MET A 1 -18.39 27.20 -22.39
N VAL A 2 -18.86 28.27 -23.02
CA VAL A 2 -19.99 29.08 -22.57
C VAL A 2 -21.24 28.32 -23.03
N VAL A 3 -21.95 27.72 -22.06
CA VAL A 3 -23.28 27.17 -22.32
C VAL A 3 -24.23 28.36 -22.46
N GLY A 4 -24.87 28.47 -23.64
CA GLY A 4 -25.79 29.55 -23.93
C GLY A 4 -27.02 29.53 -23.05
N LEU A 5 -27.04 30.33 -22.03
CA LEU A 5 -28.22 30.67 -21.25
C LEU A 5 -28.95 31.81 -21.96
N ASN A 6 -30.00 31.45 -22.69
CA ASN A 6 -30.98 32.41 -23.16
C ASN A 6 -31.83 32.87 -21.99
N LYS A 7 -31.88 34.16 -21.76
CA LYS A 7 -32.85 34.99 -21.02
C LYS A 7 -32.42 35.58 -19.67
N LYS A 8 -32.48 36.89 -19.66
CA LYS A 8 -32.19 37.86 -18.61
C LYS A 8 -30.78 37.79 -18.06
N GLN A 9 -29.95 38.71 -18.50
CA GLN A 9 -28.68 39.05 -17.81
C GLN A 9 -29.02 39.38 -16.35
N ILE A 10 -28.77 38.42 -15.47
CA ILE A 10 -28.92 38.57 -14.02
C ILE A 10 -27.77 39.48 -13.60
N ASN A 11 -28.07 40.68 -13.21
CA ASN A 11 -27.04 41.66 -12.81
C ASN A 11 -26.75 41.53 -11.31
N PHE A 12 -25.65 40.83 -10.98
CA PHE A 12 -25.12 40.71 -9.62
C PHE A 12 -24.14 41.81 -9.23
N ASP A 13 -23.89 42.81 -10.10
CA ASP A 13 -22.80 43.80 -9.93
C ASP A 13 -22.97 44.67 -8.70
N SER A 14 -24.21 44.87 -8.25
CA SER A 14 -24.55 45.65 -7.07
C SER A 14 -24.74 44.82 -5.79
N LEU A 15 -24.76 43.50 -5.87
CA LEU A 15 -25.05 42.65 -4.73
C LEU A 15 -23.84 42.50 -3.80
N ILE A 16 -24.03 42.78 -2.51
CA ILE A 16 -23.03 42.64 -1.45
C ILE A 16 -23.40 41.47 -0.55
N VAL A 17 -22.39 40.59 -0.27
CA VAL A 17 -22.53 39.48 0.68
C VAL A 17 -21.92 39.86 2.01
N GLN A 18 -22.72 39.79 3.07
CA GLN A 18 -22.23 39.92 4.44
C GLN A 18 -21.82 38.57 4.99
N LYS A 19 -20.54 38.43 5.36
CA LYS A 19 -19.97 37.21 5.98
C LYS A 19 -20.38 37.10 7.46
N ARG A 20 -20.20 35.92 8.03
CA ARG A 20 -20.48 35.67 9.46
C ARG A 20 -19.65 36.53 10.41
N ASP A 21 -18.45 36.92 10.00
CA ASP A 21 -17.55 37.80 10.73
C ASP A 21 -17.82 39.31 10.51
N GLY A 22 -18.94 39.63 9.83
CA GLY A 22 -19.37 41.00 9.55
C GLY A 22 -18.70 41.66 8.32
N ARG A 23 -17.72 41.04 7.73
CA ARG A 23 -17.09 41.59 6.47
C ARG A 23 -18.08 41.63 5.33
N LYS A 24 -17.94 42.61 4.47
CA LYS A 24 -18.77 42.80 3.26
C LYS A 24 -17.89 42.65 2.01
N GLU A 25 -18.35 41.82 1.06
CA GLU A 25 -17.67 41.64 -0.23
C GLU A 25 -18.70 41.64 -1.37
N LYS A 26 -18.27 41.99 -2.59
CA LYS A 26 -19.13 41.88 -3.78
C LYS A 26 -19.46 40.42 -4.02
N PHE A 27 -20.72 40.17 -4.40
CA PHE A 27 -21.13 38.82 -4.77
C PHE A 27 -20.34 38.35 -6.00
N ASN A 28 -19.88 37.12 -5.96
CA ASN A 28 -19.19 36.49 -7.08
C ASN A 28 -19.78 35.05 -7.26
N LEU A 29 -20.55 34.89 -8.33
CA LEU A 29 -21.23 33.67 -8.65
C LEU A 29 -20.26 32.50 -8.77
N ASN A 30 -19.14 32.66 -9.47
CA ASN A 30 -18.14 31.61 -9.64
C ASN A 30 -17.50 31.18 -8.31
N LYS A 31 -17.22 32.17 -7.42
CA LYS A 31 -16.68 31.91 -6.08
C LYS A 31 -17.70 31.17 -5.21
N MET A 32 -18.99 31.47 -5.36
CA MET A 32 -20.10 30.78 -4.69
C MET A 32 -20.20 29.33 -5.20
N ILE A 33 -20.29 29.12 -6.51
CA ILE A 33 -20.34 27.79 -7.14
C ILE A 33 -19.14 26.93 -6.70
N PHE A 34 -17.95 27.53 -6.76
CA PHE A 34 -16.73 26.86 -6.32
C PHE A 34 -16.76 26.45 -4.85
N SER A 35 -17.20 27.36 -3.96
CA SER A 35 -17.33 27.07 -2.53
C SER A 35 -18.38 26.00 -2.24
N LEU A 36 -19.46 25.98 -3.00
CA LEU A 36 -20.54 25.02 -2.83
C LEU A 36 -20.16 23.61 -3.33
N LYS A 37 -19.53 23.52 -4.49
CA LYS A 37 -18.98 22.25 -4.99
C LYS A 37 -18.00 21.65 -3.97
N ARG A 38 -17.14 22.46 -3.37
CA ARG A 38 -16.23 22.01 -2.31
C ARG A 38 -16.95 21.58 -1.01
N SER A 39 -18.07 22.17 -0.69
CA SER A 39 -18.85 21.83 0.52
C SER A 39 -19.83 20.68 0.31
N GLY A 40 -19.72 19.93 -0.78
CA GLY A 40 -20.57 18.76 -1.05
C GLY A 40 -21.95 19.09 -1.61
N GLN A 41 -22.18 20.30 -2.12
CA GLN A 41 -23.43 20.66 -2.80
C GLN A 41 -23.23 20.54 -4.31
N PHE A 42 -23.81 19.49 -4.89
CA PHE A 42 -23.63 19.06 -6.27
C PHE A 42 -24.89 19.29 -7.10
N ASP A 43 -24.81 19.17 -8.41
CA ASP A 43 -25.87 19.51 -9.37
C ASP A 43 -26.23 21.00 -9.40
N ILE A 44 -25.30 21.89 -9.02
CA ILE A 44 -25.51 23.32 -9.00
C ILE A 44 -25.61 23.87 -10.43
N ASP A 45 -24.87 23.28 -11.38
CA ASP A 45 -24.77 23.81 -12.74
C ASP A 45 -26.14 23.82 -13.46
N ASP A 46 -26.98 22.81 -13.22
CA ASP A 46 -28.33 22.73 -13.77
C ASP A 46 -29.34 23.65 -13.04
N LYS A 47 -29.00 24.09 -11.83
CA LYS A 47 -29.88 24.85 -10.92
C LYS A 47 -29.42 26.29 -10.70
N ILE A 48 -28.31 26.69 -11.37
CA ILE A 48 -27.73 28.04 -11.21
C ILE A 48 -28.78 29.13 -11.44
N ALA A 49 -29.70 28.95 -12.40
CA ALA A 49 -30.72 29.94 -12.72
C ALA A 49 -31.74 30.09 -11.56
N ASP A 50 -32.28 28.97 -11.03
CA ASP A 50 -33.23 29.00 -9.91
C ASP A 50 -32.59 29.52 -8.61
N ILE A 51 -31.37 29.06 -8.31
CA ILE A 51 -30.60 29.57 -7.15
C ILE A 51 -30.31 31.06 -7.28
N SER A 52 -29.94 31.52 -8.47
CA SER A 52 -29.67 32.92 -8.74
C SER A 52 -30.91 33.81 -8.61
N ASP A 53 -32.03 33.36 -9.14
CA ASP A 53 -33.32 34.10 -9.03
C ASP A 53 -33.76 34.18 -7.56
N ARG A 54 -33.64 33.14 -6.77
CA ARG A 54 -33.96 33.14 -5.33
C ARG A 54 -33.02 34.01 -4.51
N ILE A 55 -31.73 34.03 -4.85
CA ILE A 55 -30.75 34.95 -4.22
C ILE A 55 -31.11 36.39 -4.49
N LEU A 56 -31.56 36.70 -5.70
CA LEU A 56 -31.99 38.05 -6.05
C LEU A 56 -33.33 38.42 -5.37
N GLN A 57 -34.27 37.48 -5.23
CA GLN A 57 -35.52 37.69 -4.51
C GLN A 57 -35.35 37.87 -3.00
N ALA A 58 -34.37 37.19 -2.41
CA ALA A 58 -34.03 37.28 -0.99
C ALA A 58 -33.13 38.50 -0.64
N ASN A 59 -32.86 39.33 -1.60
CA ASN A 59 -31.98 40.51 -1.49
C ASN A 59 -32.79 41.69 -0.91
N GLU A 60 -32.47 42.12 0.31
CA GLU A 60 -32.93 43.34 0.91
C GLU A 60 -31.82 44.40 0.81
N ASP A 61 -32.13 45.55 0.22
CA ASP A 61 -31.24 46.72 0.07
C ASP A 61 -29.84 46.39 -0.55
N SER A 62 -29.83 45.55 -1.59
CA SER A 62 -28.56 45.16 -2.30
C SER A 62 -27.57 44.38 -1.41
N MET A 63 -28.03 43.75 -0.32
CA MET A 63 -27.20 42.98 0.58
C MET A 63 -27.90 41.66 0.97
N ILE A 64 -27.12 40.56 0.96
CA ILE A 64 -27.56 39.24 1.39
C ILE A 64 -26.57 38.57 2.37
N LYS A 65 -27.06 37.90 3.39
CA LYS A 65 -26.22 37.13 4.32
C LYS A 65 -25.71 35.83 3.67
N SER A 66 -24.48 35.47 3.94
CA SER A 66 -23.92 34.22 3.44
C SER A 66 -24.63 32.97 3.95
N SER A 67 -25.32 33.06 5.13
CA SER A 67 -26.21 32.00 5.66
C SER A 67 -27.44 31.79 4.78
N SER A 68 -28.10 32.88 4.37
CA SER A 68 -29.30 32.83 3.53
C SER A 68 -29.05 32.25 2.15
N ILE A 69 -27.85 32.50 1.58
CA ILE A 69 -27.42 31.84 0.33
C ILE A 69 -27.34 30.33 0.52
N LYS A 70 -26.79 29.86 1.64
CA LYS A 70 -26.70 28.41 1.95
C LYS A 70 -28.09 27.78 2.14
N GLU A 71 -29.02 28.45 2.80
CA GLU A 71 -30.39 28.00 3.00
C GLU A 71 -31.14 27.87 1.68
N ILE A 72 -31.04 28.86 0.78
CA ILE A 72 -31.63 28.83 -0.57
C ILE A 72 -31.15 27.62 -1.35
N ILE A 73 -29.84 27.35 -1.30
CA ILE A 73 -29.23 26.24 -2.04
C ILE A 73 -29.66 24.88 -1.44
N SER A 74 -29.72 24.79 -0.12
CA SER A 74 -30.19 23.58 0.57
C SER A 74 -31.63 23.26 0.16
N TYR A 75 -32.50 24.28 0.11
CA TYR A 75 -33.90 24.12 -0.29
C TYR A 75 -34.06 23.63 -1.75
N VAL A 76 -33.28 24.19 -2.69
CA VAL A 76 -33.35 23.79 -4.11
C VAL A 76 -32.82 22.36 -4.33
N ASN A 77 -31.90 21.90 -3.50
CA ASN A 77 -31.28 20.59 -3.64
C ASN A 77 -32.04 19.43 -3.00
N GLN A 78 -32.92 19.66 -2.01
CA GLN A 78 -33.60 18.60 -1.25
C GLN A 78 -34.60 17.74 -2.05
N ASN A 79 -35.18 18.25 -3.11
CA ASN A 79 -36.32 17.59 -3.76
C ASN A 79 -36.03 16.68 -4.98
N GLU A 80 -34.78 16.72 -5.54
CA GLU A 80 -34.46 15.93 -6.73
C GLU A 80 -33.26 14.95 -6.57
N SER A 81 -32.50 15.07 -5.47
CA SER A 81 -31.26 14.31 -5.30
C SER A 81 -31.49 12.84 -4.94
N GLU A 82 -32.55 12.53 -4.19
CA GLU A 82 -32.80 11.17 -3.69
C GLU A 82 -33.19 10.21 -4.83
N ASP A 83 -34.02 10.62 -5.77
CA ASP A 83 -34.46 9.76 -6.89
C ASP A 83 -33.33 9.50 -7.89
N LYS A 84 -32.53 10.51 -8.22
CA LYS A 84 -31.36 10.34 -9.10
C LYS A 84 -30.28 9.44 -8.44
N PHE A 85 -30.07 9.63 -7.14
CA PHE A 85 -29.13 8.83 -6.37
C PHE A 85 -29.59 7.36 -6.27
N ALA A 86 -30.86 7.12 -5.97
CA ALA A 86 -31.45 5.80 -5.89
C ALA A 86 -31.40 5.06 -7.24
N LYS A 87 -31.72 5.74 -8.35
CA LYS A 87 -31.62 5.18 -9.69
C LYS A 87 -30.19 4.80 -10.03
N LYS A 88 -29.22 5.67 -9.76
CA LYS A 88 -27.81 5.42 -9.99
C LYS A 88 -27.28 4.24 -9.17
N MET A 89 -27.72 4.11 -7.91
CA MET A 89 -27.37 2.97 -7.07
C MET A 89 -27.93 1.66 -7.62
N SER A 90 -29.17 1.65 -8.10
CA SER A 90 -29.78 0.48 -8.73
C SER A 90 -28.99 0.04 -9.97
N GLU A 91 -28.55 0.99 -10.82
CA GLU A 91 -27.71 0.70 -11.98
C GLU A 91 -26.32 0.14 -11.60
N ILE A 92 -25.70 0.66 -10.54
CA ILE A 92 -24.41 0.16 -10.04
C ILE A 92 -24.56 -1.26 -9.51
N GLU A 93 -25.59 -1.51 -8.71
CA GLU A 93 -25.84 -2.84 -8.14
C GLU A 93 -26.17 -3.86 -9.23
N GLU A 94 -27.05 -3.53 -10.17
CA GLU A 94 -27.38 -4.39 -11.31
C GLU A 94 -26.12 -4.77 -12.11
N LYS A 95 -25.28 -3.80 -12.45
CA LYS A 95 -24.02 -4.06 -13.18
C LYS A 95 -23.02 -4.89 -12.36
N ALA A 96 -22.91 -4.64 -11.05
CA ALA A 96 -21.97 -5.33 -10.18
C ALA A 96 -22.35 -6.81 -9.94
N THR A 97 -23.64 -7.12 -9.87
CA THR A 97 -24.16 -8.46 -9.61
C THR A 97 -24.51 -9.25 -10.89
N ASN A 98 -24.49 -8.61 -12.05
CA ASN A 98 -24.78 -9.27 -13.32
C ASN A 98 -23.51 -9.98 -13.87
N LEU A 99 -23.48 -11.29 -13.74
CA LEU A 99 -22.35 -12.11 -14.18
C LEU A 99 -22.05 -11.96 -15.68
N GLU A 100 -23.08 -11.93 -16.53
CA GLU A 100 -22.90 -11.78 -17.98
C GLU A 100 -22.26 -10.42 -18.31
N TYR A 101 -22.74 -9.34 -17.68
CA TYR A 101 -22.11 -8.03 -17.82
C TYR A 101 -20.64 -8.05 -17.41
N GLN A 102 -20.30 -8.62 -16.26
CA GLN A 102 -18.93 -8.69 -15.75
C GLN A 102 -18.03 -9.52 -16.66
N VAL A 103 -18.49 -10.66 -17.16
CA VAL A 103 -17.77 -11.49 -18.13
C VAL A 103 -17.54 -10.73 -19.43
N ASN A 104 -18.51 -9.96 -19.91
CA ASN A 104 -18.36 -9.13 -21.12
C ASN A 104 -17.33 -7.99 -20.91
N GLN A 105 -17.27 -7.39 -19.70
CA GLN A 105 -16.21 -6.43 -19.36
C GLN A 105 -14.81 -7.07 -19.40
N LEU A 106 -14.67 -8.30 -18.93
CA LEU A 106 -13.41 -9.04 -19.00
C LEU A 106 -13.04 -9.37 -20.47
N ARG A 107 -13.99 -9.84 -21.27
CA ARG A 107 -13.79 -10.15 -22.73
C ARG A 107 -13.40 -8.93 -23.53
N SER A 108 -13.98 -7.77 -23.26
CA SER A 108 -13.65 -6.50 -23.90
C SER A 108 -12.35 -5.87 -23.37
N ARG A 109 -11.67 -6.54 -22.43
CA ARG A 109 -10.45 -6.05 -21.76
C ARG A 109 -10.62 -4.67 -21.12
N ASN A 110 -11.74 -4.46 -20.45
CA ASN A 110 -11.95 -3.23 -19.70
C ASN A 110 -10.79 -3.00 -18.72
N THR A 111 -10.10 -1.88 -18.87
CA THR A 111 -8.88 -1.56 -18.11
C THR A 111 -9.09 -1.46 -16.60
N GLN A 112 -10.30 -1.13 -16.15
CA GLN A 112 -10.64 -1.09 -14.71
C GLN A 112 -10.67 -2.50 -14.09
N ILE A 113 -10.91 -3.55 -14.89
CA ILE A 113 -10.90 -4.94 -14.43
C ILE A 113 -9.54 -5.58 -14.66
N VAL A 114 -9.01 -5.53 -15.89
CA VAL A 114 -7.77 -6.24 -16.23
C VAL A 114 -6.52 -5.62 -15.62
N ASN A 115 -6.56 -4.33 -15.26
CA ASN A 115 -5.45 -3.58 -14.65
C ASN A 115 -5.66 -3.29 -13.16
N GLU A 116 -6.70 -3.83 -12.53
CA GLU A 116 -6.99 -3.61 -11.11
C GLU A 116 -5.80 -4.01 -10.24
N ASN A 117 -5.18 -5.15 -10.54
CA ASN A 117 -3.97 -5.62 -9.87
C ASN A 117 -2.77 -5.50 -10.81
N ALA A 118 -1.88 -4.54 -10.56
CA ALA A 118 -0.68 -4.29 -11.36
C ALA A 118 0.37 -5.43 -11.30
N ASN A 119 0.20 -6.45 -10.44
CA ASN A 119 1.09 -7.61 -10.39
C ASN A 119 0.61 -8.78 -11.25
N LYS A 120 -0.59 -8.68 -11.82
CA LYS A 120 -1.15 -9.66 -12.72
C LYS A 120 -0.94 -9.24 -14.16
N ASP A 121 -0.26 -10.06 -14.96
CA ASP A 121 -0.15 -9.85 -16.40
C ASP A 121 -1.34 -10.50 -17.11
N SER A 122 -2.36 -9.71 -17.46
CA SER A 122 -3.59 -10.20 -18.10
C SER A 122 -3.39 -10.84 -19.49
N ARG A 123 -2.17 -10.84 -20.05
CA ARG A 123 -1.82 -11.50 -21.30
C ARG A 123 -1.46 -12.97 -21.12
N VAL A 124 -1.08 -13.38 -19.90
CA VAL A 124 -0.66 -14.75 -19.57
C VAL A 124 -1.87 -15.63 -19.29
N PHE A 125 -1.91 -16.84 -19.81
CA PHE A 125 -3.05 -17.76 -19.67
C PHE A 125 -3.44 -18.06 -18.22
N ASN A 126 -2.47 -18.28 -17.33
CA ASN A 126 -2.75 -18.51 -15.93
C ASN A 126 -3.49 -17.32 -15.29
N THR A 127 -3.03 -16.11 -15.58
CA THR A 127 -3.68 -14.89 -15.09
C THR A 127 -5.07 -14.71 -15.72
N GLN A 128 -5.27 -15.05 -16.99
CA GLN A 128 -6.61 -14.98 -17.60
C GLN A 128 -7.60 -15.93 -16.93
N ARG A 129 -7.17 -17.12 -16.55
CA ARG A 129 -8.01 -18.07 -15.78
C ARG A 129 -8.35 -17.51 -14.39
N ASP A 130 -7.37 -16.96 -13.70
CA ASP A 130 -7.56 -16.37 -12.38
C ASP A 130 -8.49 -15.14 -12.42
N LEU A 131 -8.34 -14.26 -13.41
CA LEU A 131 -9.25 -13.14 -13.62
C LEU A 131 -10.69 -13.60 -13.88
N THR A 132 -10.88 -14.71 -14.62
CA THR A 132 -12.21 -15.28 -14.85
C THR A 132 -12.81 -15.83 -13.54
N ALA A 133 -12.02 -16.56 -12.76
CA ALA A 133 -12.44 -17.02 -11.43
C ALA A 133 -12.74 -15.84 -10.49
N GLY A 134 -11.92 -14.81 -10.53
CA GLY A 134 -12.11 -13.58 -9.73
C GLY A 134 -13.40 -12.84 -10.04
N VAL A 135 -13.83 -12.80 -11.31
CA VAL A 135 -15.14 -12.22 -11.69
C VAL A 135 -16.29 -12.99 -11.03
N LEU A 136 -16.26 -14.32 -11.09
CA LEU A 136 -17.28 -15.14 -10.43
C LEU A 136 -17.25 -14.94 -8.91
N SER A 137 -16.05 -14.96 -8.31
CA SER A 137 -15.88 -14.75 -6.87
C SER A 137 -16.41 -13.40 -6.40
N LYS A 138 -16.23 -12.33 -7.19
CA LYS A 138 -16.76 -10.98 -6.88
C LYS A 138 -18.29 -10.97 -6.88
N VAL A 139 -18.91 -11.52 -7.91
CA VAL A 139 -20.38 -11.54 -8.04
C VAL A 139 -20.99 -12.32 -6.88
N VAL A 140 -20.53 -13.54 -6.63
CA VAL A 140 -21.02 -14.36 -5.52
C VAL A 140 -20.62 -13.76 -4.17
N GLY A 141 -19.42 -13.20 -4.06
CA GLY A 141 -18.92 -12.58 -2.85
C GLY A 141 -19.77 -11.39 -2.40
N LEU A 142 -20.26 -10.56 -3.35
CA LEU A 142 -21.18 -9.47 -3.04
C LEU A 142 -22.52 -9.97 -2.43
N ASP A 143 -23.00 -11.12 -2.89
CA ASP A 143 -24.24 -11.71 -2.36
C ASP A 143 -24.05 -12.38 -0.99
N LEU A 144 -22.81 -12.76 -0.66
CA LEU A 144 -22.46 -13.31 0.65
C LEU A 144 -22.26 -12.23 1.72
N LEU A 145 -21.98 -10.97 1.33
CA LEU A 145 -21.78 -9.89 2.29
C LEU A 145 -23.07 -9.50 3.03
N PRO A 146 -22.98 -9.07 4.30
CA PRO A 146 -24.09 -8.38 4.95
C PRO A 146 -24.60 -7.22 4.08
N GLU A 147 -25.90 -6.99 4.04
CA GLU A 147 -26.53 -6.04 3.12
C GLU A 147 -26.04 -4.59 3.33
N SER A 148 -25.77 -4.18 4.57
CA SER A 148 -25.19 -2.89 4.93
C SER A 148 -23.78 -2.71 4.33
N VAL A 149 -22.95 -3.76 4.43
CA VAL A 149 -21.58 -3.82 3.92
C VAL A 149 -21.58 -3.81 2.38
N LYS A 150 -22.43 -4.64 1.74
CA LYS A 150 -22.61 -4.67 0.28
C LYS A 150 -22.96 -3.27 -0.25
N LYS A 151 -24.00 -2.65 0.33
CA LYS A 151 -24.44 -1.31 -0.08
C LYS A 151 -23.36 -0.25 0.11
N ALA A 152 -22.67 -0.24 1.25
CA ALA A 152 -21.60 0.71 1.53
C ALA A 152 -20.41 0.51 0.58
N HIS A 153 -20.05 -0.74 0.23
CA HIS A 153 -19.02 -1.04 -0.76
C HIS A 153 -19.40 -0.56 -2.16
N LEU A 154 -20.63 -0.86 -2.60
CA LEU A 154 -21.13 -0.45 -3.91
C LEU A 154 -21.29 1.07 -4.03
N LYS A 155 -21.64 1.75 -2.94
CA LYS A 155 -21.68 3.23 -2.87
C LYS A 155 -20.28 3.87 -2.87
N GLY A 156 -19.21 3.13 -2.56
CA GLY A 156 -17.87 3.68 -2.40
C GLY A 156 -17.63 4.38 -1.06
N GLN A 157 -18.44 4.13 -0.06
CA GLN A 157 -18.26 4.60 1.32
C GLN A 157 -17.17 3.83 2.03
N ILE A 158 -17.07 2.54 1.74
CA ILE A 158 -16.01 1.62 2.14
C ILE A 158 -15.52 0.82 0.95
N HIS A 159 -14.38 0.16 1.11
CA HIS A 159 -13.92 -0.87 0.18
C HIS A 159 -13.64 -2.15 0.94
N TYR A 160 -14.44 -3.17 0.66
CA TYR A 160 -14.16 -4.53 1.08
C TYR A 160 -13.14 -5.12 0.11
N HIS A 161 -11.91 -5.34 0.60
CA HIS A 161 -10.79 -5.76 -0.26
C HIS A 161 -10.91 -7.23 -0.68
N ASP A 162 -10.32 -7.53 -1.84
CA ASP A 162 -10.05 -8.89 -2.31
C ASP A 162 -11.32 -9.73 -2.56
N LEU A 163 -12.39 -9.08 -3.07
CA LEU A 163 -13.63 -9.76 -3.45
C LEU A 163 -13.43 -10.80 -4.57
N ASP A 164 -12.33 -10.73 -5.28
CA ASP A 164 -11.91 -11.74 -6.26
C ASP A 164 -11.46 -13.07 -5.60
N TYR A 165 -11.34 -13.10 -4.27
CA TYR A 165 -11.04 -14.29 -3.45
C TYR A 165 -12.01 -14.45 -2.29
N HIS A 166 -12.07 -13.47 -1.40
CA HIS A 166 -12.83 -13.47 -0.15
C HIS A 166 -14.08 -12.58 -0.28
N PRO A 167 -15.28 -12.98 0.19
CA PRO A 167 -15.58 -14.08 1.10
C PRO A 167 -15.91 -15.42 0.41
N TYR A 168 -15.83 -15.50 -0.91
CA TYR A 168 -16.11 -16.75 -1.63
C TYR A 168 -15.23 -17.89 -1.11
N ALA A 169 -13.91 -17.70 -1.09
CA ALA A 169 -12.97 -18.59 -0.43
C ALA A 169 -12.54 -17.99 0.92
N PRO A 170 -12.53 -18.75 2.03
CA PRO A 170 -12.16 -18.27 3.36
C PRO A 170 -10.63 -18.18 3.51
N MET A 171 -9.96 -17.42 2.62
CA MET A 171 -8.51 -17.25 2.60
C MET A 171 -8.05 -16.11 3.51
N THR A 172 -6.84 -16.23 4.06
CA THR A 172 -6.15 -15.15 4.79
C THR A 172 -5.42 -14.21 3.82
N ASN A 173 -5.00 -13.04 4.33
CA ASN A 173 -4.32 -12.02 3.54
C ASN A 173 -2.80 -12.23 3.50
N CYS A 174 -2.07 -11.71 4.48
CA CYS A 174 -0.60 -11.68 4.53
C CYS A 174 -0.05 -12.42 5.74
N CYS A 175 1.20 -12.89 5.67
CA CYS A 175 1.86 -13.49 6.83
C CYS A 175 3.37 -13.22 6.89
N LEU A 176 3.92 -13.29 8.12
CA LEU A 176 5.33 -13.57 8.38
C LEU A 176 5.48 -15.08 8.54
N ILE A 177 6.14 -15.73 7.61
CA ILE A 177 6.30 -17.19 7.63
C ILE A 177 7.26 -17.61 8.75
N ASP A 178 6.91 -18.64 9.50
CA ASP A 178 7.82 -19.26 10.47
C ASP A 178 8.75 -20.28 9.78
N PHE A 179 9.74 -19.78 9.06
CA PHE A 179 10.73 -20.62 8.38
C PHE A 179 11.56 -21.45 9.35
N LYS A 180 11.85 -20.93 10.55
CA LYS A 180 12.64 -21.66 11.54
C LYS A 180 11.94 -22.94 11.92
N GLN A 181 10.68 -22.88 12.32
CA GLN A 181 9.87 -24.03 12.67
C GLN A 181 9.72 -25.02 11.48
N MET A 182 9.54 -24.50 10.26
CA MET A 182 9.41 -25.34 9.07
C MET A 182 10.72 -26.05 8.73
N PHE A 183 11.86 -25.39 8.81
CA PHE A 183 13.17 -25.98 8.54
C PHE A 183 13.58 -27.00 9.60
N GLU A 184 13.32 -26.73 10.88
CA GLU A 184 13.67 -27.64 11.98
C GLU A 184 12.84 -28.93 11.94
N ASN A 185 11.56 -28.84 11.62
CA ASN A 185 10.62 -29.97 11.69
C ASN A 185 10.30 -30.59 10.31
N GLY A 186 10.83 -30.03 9.23
CA GLY A 186 10.44 -30.41 7.88
C GLY A 186 9.01 -29.97 7.55
N PHE A 187 8.56 -30.24 6.34
CA PHE A 187 7.22 -29.93 5.86
C PHE A 187 6.84 -30.85 4.70
N GLN A 188 5.57 -30.79 4.27
CA GLN A 188 5.11 -31.59 3.14
C GLN A 188 4.56 -30.66 2.03
N ILE A 189 4.92 -30.95 0.79
CA ILE A 189 4.35 -30.35 -0.42
C ILE A 189 3.89 -31.48 -1.33
N GLY A 190 2.59 -31.57 -1.60
CA GLY A 190 2.01 -32.70 -2.34
C GLY A 190 2.32 -34.01 -1.62
N ASN A 191 2.96 -34.93 -2.32
CA ASN A 191 3.36 -36.24 -1.76
C ASN A 191 4.79 -36.25 -1.20
N ALA A 192 5.52 -35.14 -1.30
CA ALA A 192 6.92 -35.04 -0.90
C ALA A 192 7.06 -34.60 0.54
N GLN A 193 7.66 -35.42 1.38
CA GLN A 193 8.15 -35.05 2.70
C GLN A 193 9.50 -34.36 2.52
N VAL A 194 9.64 -33.13 3.00
CA VAL A 194 10.87 -32.34 2.91
C VAL A 194 11.53 -32.29 4.28
N GLU A 195 12.78 -32.72 4.34
CA GLU A 195 13.57 -32.76 5.58
C GLU A 195 14.27 -31.40 5.82
N SER A 196 14.80 -31.25 7.05
CA SER A 196 15.60 -30.08 7.46
C SER A 196 16.78 -29.86 6.49
N PRO A 197 17.02 -28.60 6.01
CA PRO A 197 18.12 -28.33 5.09
C PRO A 197 19.50 -28.50 5.76
N LYS A 198 20.50 -28.94 4.98
CA LYS A 198 21.87 -29.18 5.46
C LYS A 198 22.92 -28.29 4.78
N SER A 199 22.47 -27.30 4.03
CA SER A 199 23.32 -26.32 3.37
C SER A 199 22.52 -25.05 3.07
N ILE A 200 23.22 -23.95 2.82
CA ILE A 200 22.53 -22.70 2.44
C ILE A 200 21.80 -22.84 1.10
N GLN A 201 22.36 -23.59 0.14
CA GLN A 201 21.72 -23.86 -1.16
C GLN A 201 20.38 -24.59 -0.98
N THR A 202 20.37 -25.62 -0.13
CA THR A 202 19.14 -26.38 0.15
C THR A 202 18.14 -25.51 0.91
N ALA A 203 18.59 -24.70 1.88
CA ALA A 203 17.72 -23.83 2.65
C ALA A 203 17.04 -22.77 1.74
N THR A 204 17.77 -22.14 0.82
CA THR A 204 17.19 -21.16 -0.11
C THR A 204 16.26 -21.78 -1.14
N ALA A 205 16.57 -22.97 -1.65
CA ALA A 205 15.66 -23.71 -2.54
C ALA A 205 14.34 -24.09 -1.84
N GLN A 206 14.42 -24.60 -0.60
CA GLN A 206 13.24 -24.89 0.21
C GLN A 206 12.46 -23.59 0.53
N MET A 207 13.15 -22.48 0.82
CA MET A 207 12.53 -21.20 1.06
C MET A 207 11.69 -20.75 -0.15
N ALA A 208 12.21 -20.85 -1.36
CA ALA A 208 11.47 -20.52 -2.58
C ALA A 208 10.22 -21.40 -2.76
N GLN A 209 10.33 -22.69 -2.49
CA GLN A 209 9.19 -23.64 -2.54
C GLN A 209 8.11 -23.28 -1.50
N ILE A 210 8.51 -22.97 -0.27
CA ILE A 210 7.60 -22.55 0.80
C ILE A 210 6.90 -21.23 0.39
N ILE A 211 7.65 -20.23 -0.08
CA ILE A 211 7.10 -18.95 -0.54
C ILE A 211 6.05 -19.16 -1.64
N ALA A 212 6.35 -19.98 -2.64
CA ALA A 212 5.42 -20.25 -3.74
C ALA A 212 4.12 -20.92 -3.27
N ASN A 213 4.23 -21.88 -2.33
CA ASN A 213 3.06 -22.58 -1.77
C ASN A 213 2.23 -21.69 -0.84
N VAL A 214 2.87 -20.94 0.04
CA VAL A 214 2.20 -19.97 0.92
C VAL A 214 1.50 -18.89 0.09
N ALA A 215 2.19 -18.31 -0.89
CA ALA A 215 1.63 -17.31 -1.79
C ALA A 215 0.49 -17.84 -2.67
N SER A 216 0.41 -19.15 -2.89
CA SER A 216 -0.71 -19.82 -3.57
C SER A 216 -1.88 -20.16 -2.64
N SER A 217 -1.68 -20.10 -1.32
CA SER A 217 -2.66 -20.47 -0.29
C SER A 217 -3.30 -19.28 0.42
N GLN A 218 -2.85 -18.06 0.09
CA GLN A 218 -3.38 -16.78 0.56
C GLN A 218 -3.36 -15.78 -0.58
N TYR A 219 -4.01 -14.62 -0.44
CA TYR A 219 -4.08 -13.63 -1.53
C TYR A 219 -3.13 -12.45 -1.39
N GLY A 220 -2.52 -12.24 -0.23
CA GLY A 220 -1.60 -11.13 0.05
C GLY A 220 -0.12 -11.53 0.08
N GLY A 221 0.67 -10.74 0.77
CA GLY A 221 2.13 -10.87 0.79
C GLY A 221 2.67 -11.95 1.71
N THR A 222 3.80 -12.52 1.32
CA THR A 222 4.62 -13.44 2.12
C THR A 222 5.91 -12.75 2.54
N SER A 223 6.30 -12.86 3.81
CA SER A 223 7.46 -12.14 4.30
C SER A 223 8.40 -13.02 5.12
N VAL A 224 9.70 -12.76 4.95
CA VAL A 224 10.79 -13.29 5.76
C VAL A 224 11.27 -12.16 6.66
N ASN A 225 11.22 -12.35 7.96
CA ASN A 225 11.50 -11.28 8.93
C ASN A 225 12.98 -10.88 8.95
N ARG A 226 13.89 -11.84 9.13
CA ARG A 226 15.34 -11.65 9.28
C ARG A 226 16.08 -12.75 8.54
N ILE A 227 16.17 -12.63 7.20
CA ILE A 227 16.73 -13.70 6.36
C ILE A 227 18.21 -13.95 6.63
N ASP A 228 18.97 -12.92 6.95
CA ASP A 228 20.40 -13.00 7.27
C ASP A 228 20.68 -13.84 8.53
N GLU A 229 19.92 -13.61 9.60
CA GLU A 229 20.02 -14.39 10.85
C GLU A 229 19.44 -15.81 10.69
N LEU A 230 18.36 -15.97 9.91
CA LEU A 230 17.76 -17.26 9.63
C LEU A 230 18.71 -18.21 8.90
N LEU A 231 19.42 -17.69 7.88
CA LEU A 231 20.27 -18.48 7.00
C LEU A 231 21.71 -18.66 7.49
N GLU A 232 22.17 -17.89 8.48
CA GLU A 232 23.58 -17.94 8.94
C GLU A 232 24.00 -19.34 9.41
N GLN A 233 23.13 -20.07 10.10
CA GLN A 233 23.42 -21.43 10.54
C GLN A 233 23.68 -22.40 9.37
N TYR A 234 22.99 -22.22 8.26
CA TYR A 234 23.14 -23.04 7.06
C TYR A 234 24.41 -22.68 6.28
N ALA A 235 24.81 -21.41 6.29
CA ALA A 235 26.08 -20.96 5.78
C ALA A 235 27.26 -21.50 6.63
N GLU A 236 27.08 -21.57 7.95
CA GLU A 236 28.05 -22.18 8.86
C GLU A 236 28.24 -23.69 8.56
N LEU A 237 27.16 -24.41 8.23
CA LEU A 237 27.24 -25.84 7.81
C LEU A 237 28.08 -25.96 6.53
N ASN A 238 27.93 -25.07 5.57
CA ASN A 238 28.80 -25.05 4.37
C ASN A 238 30.25 -24.82 4.75
N TYR A 239 30.54 -23.85 5.62
CA TYR A 239 31.90 -23.61 6.09
C TYR A 239 32.54 -24.85 6.74
N LYS A 240 31.83 -25.51 7.64
CA LYS A 240 32.29 -26.75 8.29
C LYS A 240 32.55 -27.85 7.27
N LYS A 241 31.73 -27.99 6.26
CA LYS A 241 31.91 -28.93 5.15
C LYS A 241 33.17 -28.62 4.35
N HIS A 242 33.32 -27.35 3.95
CA HIS A 242 34.52 -26.92 3.17
C HIS A 242 35.80 -27.03 3.98
N LEU A 243 35.77 -26.74 5.28
CA LEU A 243 36.90 -26.91 6.16
C LEU A 243 37.33 -28.37 6.24
N LYS A 244 36.40 -29.31 6.36
CA LYS A 244 36.66 -30.75 6.34
C LYS A 244 37.29 -31.18 5.01
N THR A 245 36.72 -30.73 3.89
CA THR A 245 37.28 -31.02 2.56
C THR A 245 38.66 -30.42 2.39
N ALA A 246 38.91 -29.19 2.86
CA ALA A 246 40.21 -28.56 2.80
C ALA A 246 41.29 -29.35 3.58
N ALA A 247 40.94 -29.91 4.73
CA ALA A 247 41.82 -30.71 5.57
C ALA A 247 42.33 -32.02 4.89
N GLU A 248 41.58 -32.50 3.87
CA GLU A 248 42.00 -33.68 3.08
C GLU A 248 43.10 -33.36 2.05
N TRP A 249 43.26 -32.09 1.66
CA TRP A 249 44.14 -31.68 0.54
C TRP A 249 45.16 -30.59 0.88
N ILE A 250 44.99 -29.89 1.97
CA ILE A 250 45.80 -28.74 2.38
C ILE A 250 46.36 -29.01 3.77
N GLU A 251 47.66 -28.98 3.91
CA GLU A 251 48.32 -29.23 5.21
C GLU A 251 48.26 -28.02 6.16
N ASP A 252 48.31 -26.80 5.61
CA ASP A 252 48.37 -25.56 6.36
C ASP A 252 46.96 -25.18 6.89
N ALA A 253 46.78 -25.12 8.20
CA ALA A 253 45.51 -24.84 8.86
C ALA A 253 44.92 -23.45 8.53
N GLU A 254 45.77 -22.43 8.33
CA GLU A 254 45.27 -21.08 7.96
C GLU A 254 44.81 -21.09 6.51
N LYS A 255 45.47 -21.77 5.61
CA LYS A 255 45.03 -21.95 4.21
C LYS A 255 43.73 -22.79 4.12
N GLN A 256 43.57 -23.78 5.01
CA GLN A 256 42.31 -24.52 5.10
C GLN A 256 41.14 -23.58 5.43
N LYS A 257 41.32 -22.70 6.42
CA LYS A 257 40.29 -21.69 6.81
C LYS A 257 40.02 -20.71 5.68
N GLU A 258 41.07 -20.17 5.05
CA GLU A 258 40.96 -19.25 3.93
C GLU A 258 40.18 -19.89 2.76
N PHE A 259 40.50 -21.12 2.41
CA PHE A 259 39.80 -21.89 1.39
C PHE A 259 38.31 -22.07 1.77
N ALA A 260 38.00 -22.50 3.00
CA ALA A 260 36.64 -22.72 3.47
C ALA A 260 35.82 -21.43 3.46
N MET A 261 36.41 -20.31 3.92
CA MET A 261 35.75 -19.01 3.87
C MET A 261 35.44 -18.56 2.44
N LYS A 262 36.43 -18.72 1.52
CA LYS A 262 36.24 -18.35 0.10
C LYS A 262 35.15 -19.17 -0.56
N GLN A 263 35.12 -20.47 -0.34
CA GLN A 263 34.06 -21.34 -0.90
C GLN A 263 32.69 -21.01 -0.29
N THR A 264 32.61 -20.84 1.03
CA THR A 264 31.36 -20.49 1.71
C THR A 264 30.81 -19.14 1.21
N LYS A 265 31.66 -18.16 1.02
CA LYS A 265 31.27 -16.86 0.47
C LYS A 265 30.68 -17.00 -0.94
N LYS A 266 31.26 -17.87 -1.78
CA LYS A 266 30.73 -18.19 -3.10
C LYS A 266 29.37 -18.86 -2.99
N ASP A 267 29.22 -19.85 -2.12
CA ASP A 267 27.97 -20.57 -1.89
C ASP A 267 26.85 -19.62 -1.43
N ILE A 268 27.16 -18.69 -0.53
CA ILE A 268 26.22 -17.65 -0.07
C ILE A 268 25.76 -16.79 -1.25
N TYR A 269 26.73 -16.28 -2.06
CA TYR A 269 26.41 -15.44 -3.20
C TYR A 269 25.51 -16.16 -4.22
N ASP A 270 25.90 -17.38 -4.59
CA ASP A 270 25.18 -18.20 -5.57
C ASP A 270 23.75 -18.52 -5.06
N SER A 271 23.60 -18.78 -3.75
CA SER A 271 22.31 -19.03 -3.12
C SER A 271 21.40 -17.81 -3.13
N MET A 272 21.92 -16.62 -2.82
CA MET A 272 21.15 -15.38 -2.86
C MET A 272 20.75 -15.02 -4.30
N GLN A 273 21.65 -15.25 -5.26
CA GLN A 273 21.36 -15.04 -6.68
C GLN A 273 20.25 -16.00 -7.16
N SER A 274 20.33 -17.27 -6.83
CA SER A 274 19.32 -18.27 -7.16
C SER A 274 17.95 -17.88 -6.58
N LEU A 275 17.91 -17.52 -5.31
CA LEU A 275 16.68 -17.12 -4.64
C LEU A 275 16.03 -15.90 -5.31
N GLU A 276 16.80 -14.87 -5.67
CA GLU A 276 16.28 -13.70 -6.37
C GLU A 276 15.71 -14.06 -7.75
N TYR A 277 16.41 -14.91 -8.51
CA TYR A 277 15.92 -15.38 -9.82
C TYR A 277 14.65 -16.23 -9.67
N GLU A 278 14.62 -17.17 -8.73
CA GLU A 278 13.47 -18.04 -8.49
C GLU A 278 12.22 -17.21 -8.17
N ILE A 279 12.29 -16.27 -7.21
CA ILE A 279 11.16 -15.44 -6.84
C ILE A 279 10.64 -14.61 -8.04
N ASN A 280 11.52 -14.11 -8.92
CA ASN A 280 11.10 -13.34 -10.08
C ASN A 280 10.54 -14.18 -11.23
N THR A 281 10.83 -15.47 -11.29
CA THR A 281 10.38 -16.38 -12.36
C THR A 281 9.23 -17.28 -11.97
N LEU A 282 8.93 -17.38 -10.66
CA LEU A 282 7.79 -18.16 -10.16
C LEU A 282 6.46 -17.42 -10.41
N TYR A 283 5.45 -18.22 -10.73
CA TYR A 283 4.06 -17.80 -10.70
C TYR A 283 3.31 -18.59 -9.65
N THR A 284 2.49 -17.89 -8.86
CA THR A 284 1.54 -18.54 -7.95
C THR A 284 0.42 -19.19 -8.74
N SER A 285 -0.39 -20.03 -8.08
CA SER A 285 -1.61 -20.58 -8.67
C SER A 285 -2.59 -19.51 -9.16
N GLN A 286 -2.47 -18.28 -8.64
CA GLN A 286 -3.28 -17.10 -9.00
C GLN A 286 -2.68 -16.29 -10.16
N GLY A 287 -1.67 -16.81 -10.85
CA GLY A 287 -1.07 -16.18 -12.03
C GLY A 287 -0.31 -14.88 -11.77
N GLN A 288 0.18 -14.68 -10.56
CA GLN A 288 1.00 -13.53 -10.18
C GLN A 288 2.37 -13.96 -9.66
N THR A 289 3.37 -13.07 -9.78
CA THR A 289 4.65 -13.25 -9.08
C THR A 289 4.40 -13.17 -7.57
N PRO A 290 5.00 -14.05 -6.74
CA PRO A 290 4.81 -14.01 -5.29
C PRO A 290 5.17 -12.65 -4.70
N PHE A 291 4.26 -12.06 -3.95
CA PHE A 291 4.49 -10.83 -3.19
C PHE A 291 5.42 -11.09 -2.01
N THR A 292 6.71 -11.13 -2.26
CA THR A 292 7.69 -11.51 -1.25
C THR A 292 8.44 -10.30 -0.73
N THR A 293 8.55 -10.19 0.60
CA THR A 293 9.37 -9.20 1.29
C THR A 293 10.48 -9.91 2.07
N LEU A 294 11.73 -9.48 1.91
CA LEU A 294 12.88 -9.96 2.66
C LEU A 294 13.40 -8.86 3.57
N GLY A 295 13.28 -9.05 4.90
CA GLY A 295 13.89 -8.21 5.92
C GLY A 295 15.29 -8.69 6.27
N PHE A 296 16.26 -7.77 6.42
CA PHE A 296 17.64 -8.07 6.77
C PHE A 296 18.36 -6.83 7.34
N GLY A 297 19.57 -7.00 7.83
CA GLY A 297 20.44 -5.89 8.25
C GLY A 297 20.89 -5.93 9.71
N LEU A 298 20.38 -6.84 10.52
CA LEU A 298 20.67 -6.88 11.96
C LEU A 298 21.75 -7.88 12.37
N GLY A 299 21.97 -8.95 11.61
CA GLY A 299 22.95 -9.96 11.89
C GLY A 299 24.38 -9.41 11.79
N THR A 300 25.23 -9.63 12.81
CA THR A 300 26.61 -9.12 12.88
C THR A 300 27.66 -10.20 12.74
N SER A 301 27.29 -11.48 12.71
CA SER A 301 28.20 -12.56 12.43
C SER A 301 28.80 -12.45 11.01
N TRP A 302 29.95 -13.05 10.79
CA TRP A 302 30.56 -13.08 9.45
C TRP A 302 29.58 -13.64 8.40
N TYR A 303 28.88 -14.71 8.72
CA TYR A 303 27.90 -15.36 7.81
C TYR A 303 26.73 -14.43 7.48
N ALA A 304 26.10 -13.85 8.49
CA ALA A 304 24.99 -12.93 8.32
C ALA A 304 25.41 -11.69 7.50
N ARG A 305 26.60 -11.14 7.75
CA ARG A 305 27.15 -10.02 6.98
C ARG A 305 27.38 -10.38 5.50
N GLU A 306 27.93 -11.58 5.21
CA GLU A 306 28.12 -12.02 3.82
C GLU A 306 26.78 -12.28 3.11
N ILE A 307 25.77 -12.78 3.82
CA ILE A 307 24.40 -12.90 3.29
C ILE A 307 23.85 -11.52 2.92
N GLN A 308 23.90 -10.53 3.83
CA GLN A 308 23.47 -9.15 3.59
C GLN A 308 24.18 -8.53 2.37
N LYS A 309 25.50 -8.66 2.31
CA LYS A 309 26.32 -8.18 1.19
C LYS A 309 25.95 -8.86 -0.12
N SER A 310 25.67 -10.15 -0.10
CA SER A 310 25.29 -10.91 -1.29
C SER A 310 23.91 -10.51 -1.81
N ILE A 311 22.91 -10.34 -0.94
CA ILE A 311 21.58 -9.81 -1.31
C ILE A 311 21.72 -8.46 -2.04
N LEU A 312 22.49 -7.54 -1.48
CA LEU A 312 22.68 -6.20 -2.06
C LEU A 312 23.45 -6.23 -3.38
N LYS A 313 24.51 -7.02 -3.47
CA LYS A 313 25.32 -7.15 -4.70
C LYS A 313 24.56 -7.80 -5.84
N VAL A 314 23.78 -8.85 -5.57
CA VAL A 314 22.89 -9.49 -6.55
C VAL A 314 21.87 -8.48 -7.07
N ARG A 315 21.22 -7.72 -6.19
CA ARG A 315 20.28 -6.68 -6.59
C ARG A 315 20.94 -5.58 -7.42
N ILE A 316 22.12 -5.09 -7.05
CA ILE A 316 22.89 -4.07 -7.81
C ILE A 316 23.21 -4.59 -9.21
N LEU A 317 23.61 -5.86 -9.33
CA LEU A 317 23.91 -6.47 -10.63
C LEU A 317 22.70 -6.50 -11.56
N GLY A 318 21.51 -6.80 -11.03
CA GLY A 318 20.28 -6.95 -11.81
C GLY A 318 20.16 -8.30 -12.52
N LEU A 319 18.99 -8.53 -13.13
CA LEU A 319 18.62 -9.82 -13.74
C LEU A 319 19.01 -9.89 -15.22
N GLY A 320 19.55 -11.04 -15.62
CA GLY A 320 19.86 -11.38 -17.00
C GLY A 320 20.99 -10.55 -17.62
N LYS A 321 21.13 -10.68 -18.94
CA LYS A 321 22.15 -9.96 -19.73
C LYS A 321 21.95 -8.44 -19.71
N GLU A 322 20.70 -8.01 -19.78
CA GLU A 322 20.29 -6.60 -19.75
C GLU A 322 20.39 -5.99 -18.34
N LYS A 323 20.68 -6.79 -17.30
CA LYS A 323 20.77 -6.33 -15.91
C LYS A 323 19.51 -5.60 -15.44
N ARG A 324 18.33 -6.13 -15.82
CA ARG A 324 17.03 -5.55 -15.47
C ARG A 324 16.83 -5.47 -13.97
N THR A 325 16.09 -4.46 -13.53
CA THR A 325 15.77 -4.30 -12.12
C THR A 325 14.76 -5.35 -11.68
N ALA A 326 15.12 -6.15 -10.66
CA ALA A 326 14.19 -7.09 -10.05
C ALA A 326 13.07 -6.35 -9.30
N ILE A 327 11.81 -6.72 -9.57
CA ILE A 327 10.64 -6.17 -8.87
C ILE A 327 10.47 -6.87 -7.53
N PHE A 328 10.62 -8.20 -7.49
CA PHE A 328 10.59 -9.03 -6.29
C PHE A 328 11.90 -9.80 -6.12
N PRO A 329 12.22 -10.22 -4.89
CA PRO A 329 11.61 -9.85 -3.62
C PRO A 329 11.78 -8.35 -3.32
N LYS A 330 10.82 -7.77 -2.62
CA LYS A 330 10.99 -6.46 -2.01
C LYS A 330 12.07 -6.57 -0.92
N LEU A 331 13.10 -5.77 -1.01
CA LEU A 331 14.18 -5.74 -0.02
C LEU A 331 13.92 -4.64 1.00
N VAL A 332 14.04 -4.98 2.28
CA VAL A 332 13.86 -4.05 3.38
C VAL A 332 15.04 -4.16 4.34
N PHE A 333 15.86 -3.11 4.39
CA PHE A 333 17.06 -3.03 5.22
C PHE A 333 16.76 -2.33 6.54
N THR A 334 17.13 -2.94 7.66
CA THR A 334 16.86 -2.38 8.99
C THR A 334 18.03 -1.55 9.47
N LEU A 335 17.79 -0.27 9.77
CA LEU A 335 18.71 0.59 10.50
C LEU A 335 18.50 0.43 12.00
N LYS A 336 19.61 0.27 12.74
CA LYS A 336 19.63 0.18 14.19
C LYS A 336 20.88 0.80 14.75
N ASP A 337 20.71 1.62 15.80
CA ASP A 337 21.84 2.19 16.54
C ASP A 337 22.69 1.08 17.17
N GLY A 338 24.00 1.24 17.13
CA GLY A 338 24.97 0.23 17.59
C GLY A 338 25.15 -0.98 16.65
N VAL A 339 24.44 -1.04 15.52
CA VAL A 339 24.56 -2.11 14.52
C VAL A 339 25.07 -1.59 13.18
N ASN A 340 24.40 -0.59 12.61
CA ASN A 340 24.71 -0.11 11.27
C ASN A 340 24.38 1.37 11.02
N LEU A 341 23.88 2.10 12.03
CA LEU A 341 23.45 3.49 11.87
C LEU A 341 24.64 4.43 11.76
N ASN A 342 25.62 4.30 12.64
CA ASN A 342 26.75 5.21 12.82
C ASN A 342 28.04 4.66 12.21
N PRO A 343 29.02 5.52 11.84
CA PRO A 343 30.29 5.09 11.22
C PRO A 343 31.12 4.08 12.04
N ILE A 344 30.94 4.07 13.37
CA ILE A 344 31.65 3.15 14.29
C ILE A 344 30.97 1.79 14.43
N ASP A 345 29.75 1.64 13.92
CA ASP A 345 28.97 0.42 14.05
C ASP A 345 29.51 -0.71 13.17
N PRO A 346 29.38 -1.98 13.59
CA PRO A 346 30.02 -3.12 12.92
C PRO A 346 29.53 -3.35 11.48
N ASN A 347 28.31 -2.96 11.14
CA ASN A 347 27.69 -3.13 9.82
C ASN A 347 27.50 -1.80 9.06
N TYR A 348 28.23 -0.75 9.43
CA TYR A 348 28.12 0.54 8.73
C TYR A 348 28.53 0.44 7.24
N ASP A 349 29.52 -0.39 6.91
CA ASP A 349 29.90 -0.69 5.53
C ASP A 349 28.75 -1.30 4.72
N ILE A 350 27.89 -2.08 5.36
CA ILE A 350 26.69 -2.65 4.72
C ILE A 350 25.62 -1.58 4.52
N LYS A 351 25.45 -0.62 5.44
CA LYS A 351 24.60 0.57 5.23
C LYS A 351 25.03 1.34 3.99
N GLN A 352 26.34 1.55 3.80
CA GLN A 352 26.88 2.22 2.62
C GLN A 352 26.55 1.45 1.32
N LEU A 353 26.68 0.12 1.35
CA LEU A 353 26.28 -0.73 0.22
C LEU A 353 24.76 -0.71 -0.02
N ALA A 354 23.94 -0.63 1.03
CA ALA A 354 22.50 -0.49 0.93
C ALA A 354 22.09 0.85 0.30
N LEU A 355 22.76 1.95 0.67
CA LEU A 355 22.59 3.27 0.04
C LEU A 355 22.91 3.21 -1.45
N GLU A 356 24.06 2.62 -1.82
CA GLU A 356 24.44 2.42 -3.22
C GLU A 356 23.37 1.64 -3.99
N CYS A 357 22.89 0.53 -3.42
CA CYS A 357 21.85 -0.31 -4.01
C CYS A 357 20.55 0.48 -4.20
N SER A 358 20.11 1.22 -3.18
CA SER A 358 18.88 2.01 -3.20
C SER A 358 18.92 3.11 -4.27
N THR A 359 20.07 3.78 -4.46
CA THR A 359 20.23 4.78 -5.53
C THR A 359 20.18 4.19 -6.94
N LYS A 360 20.55 2.91 -7.11
CA LYS A 360 20.59 2.22 -8.40
C LYS A 360 19.35 1.42 -8.74
N ARG A 361 18.62 0.94 -7.72
CA ARG A 361 17.53 -0.04 -7.86
C ARG A 361 16.24 0.32 -7.11
N MET A 362 16.18 1.47 -6.43
CA MET A 362 15.11 1.90 -5.51
C MET A 362 14.87 0.94 -4.32
N TYR A 363 15.56 -0.17 -4.25
CA TYR A 363 15.61 -1.08 -3.11
C TYR A 363 17.05 -1.18 -2.59
N PRO A 364 17.24 -1.45 -1.28
CA PRO A 364 16.23 -1.70 -0.26
C PRO A 364 15.50 -0.42 0.18
N ASP A 365 14.24 -0.59 0.60
CA ASP A 365 13.59 0.37 1.51
C ASP A 365 14.22 0.21 2.91
N VAL A 366 14.00 1.18 3.81
CA VAL A 366 14.61 1.14 5.15
C VAL A 366 13.56 1.12 6.25
N LEU A 367 13.82 0.27 7.26
CA LEU A 367 13.11 0.26 8.54
C LEU A 367 13.97 0.91 9.61
N MET A 368 13.36 1.68 10.48
CA MET A 368 13.96 2.29 11.66
C MET A 368 13.58 1.45 12.87
N TYR A 369 14.53 0.67 13.38
CA TYR A 369 14.28 -0.35 14.41
C TYR A 369 13.48 0.21 15.60
N ASP A 370 13.97 1.29 16.20
CA ASP A 370 13.38 1.84 17.43
C ASP A 370 11.96 2.38 17.18
N LYS A 371 11.72 3.00 16.02
CA LYS A 371 10.39 3.51 15.66
C LYS A 371 9.39 2.38 15.36
N ILE A 372 9.83 1.28 14.75
CA ILE A 372 8.97 0.10 14.58
C ILE A 372 8.57 -0.45 15.95
N VAL A 373 9.52 -0.58 16.89
CA VAL A 373 9.22 -1.03 18.25
C VAL A 373 8.26 -0.06 18.95
N GLU A 374 8.51 1.25 18.86
CA GLU A 374 7.65 2.29 19.44
C GLU A 374 6.20 2.19 18.93
N PHE A 375 6.00 2.06 17.60
CA PHE A 375 4.67 2.10 17.00
C PHE A 375 3.91 0.76 17.08
N THR A 376 4.63 -0.36 17.08
CA THR A 376 4.01 -1.69 16.94
C THR A 376 4.26 -2.63 18.13
N GLY A 377 5.03 -2.20 19.13
CA GLY A 377 5.31 -2.94 20.37
C GLY A 377 6.46 -3.96 20.27
N SER A 378 6.92 -4.34 19.07
CA SER A 378 8.09 -5.21 18.86
C SER A 378 8.65 -5.01 17.47
N PHE A 379 9.92 -5.39 17.24
CA PHE A 379 10.52 -5.27 15.90
C PHE A 379 10.11 -6.44 14.99
N LYS A 380 9.67 -6.10 13.79
CA LYS A 380 9.40 -7.05 12.68
C LYS A 380 9.42 -6.35 11.33
N ALA A 381 9.70 -7.12 10.28
CA ALA A 381 9.52 -6.68 8.91
C ALA A 381 8.02 -6.54 8.55
N PRO A 382 7.66 -5.68 7.59
CA PRO A 382 6.29 -5.57 7.12
C PRO A 382 5.88 -6.84 6.35
N MET A 383 4.60 -7.17 6.43
CA MET A 383 4.00 -8.17 5.57
C MET A 383 3.55 -7.49 4.27
N GLY A 384 3.92 -8.07 3.13
CA GLY A 384 3.58 -7.53 1.82
C GLY A 384 4.07 -6.08 1.63
N CYS A 385 3.15 -5.16 1.29
CA CYS A 385 3.50 -3.78 1.00
C CYS A 385 3.94 -2.99 2.25
N ARG A 386 3.12 -2.98 3.31
CA ARG A 386 3.32 -2.14 4.49
C ARG A 386 2.58 -2.59 5.75
N SER A 387 1.98 -3.79 5.76
CA SER A 387 1.20 -4.26 6.91
C SER A 387 2.12 -4.68 8.04
N PHE A 388 1.85 -4.18 9.25
CA PHE A 388 2.60 -4.55 10.45
C PHE A 388 1.71 -5.31 11.44
N LEU A 389 2.26 -6.41 11.96
CA LEU A 389 1.73 -7.07 13.14
C LEU A 389 1.94 -6.18 14.37
N GLN A 390 1.04 -6.27 15.33
CA GLN A 390 1.24 -5.65 16.63
C GLN A 390 2.02 -6.59 17.56
N GLY A 391 2.71 -6.06 18.56
CA GLY A 391 3.41 -6.86 19.56
C GLY A 391 2.49 -7.92 20.18
N TRP A 392 2.98 -9.13 20.32
CA TRP A 392 2.24 -10.25 20.91
C TRP A 392 3.21 -11.21 21.61
N GLN A 393 2.77 -11.76 22.73
CA GLN A 393 3.50 -12.75 23.50
C GLN A 393 2.68 -14.03 23.61
N ASP A 394 3.38 -15.15 23.59
CA ASP A 394 2.78 -16.46 23.81
C ASP A 394 2.42 -16.67 25.30
N GLU A 395 1.88 -17.84 25.63
CA GLU A 395 1.48 -18.22 26.98
C GLU A 395 2.66 -18.27 27.99
N ASN A 396 3.89 -18.34 27.49
CA ASN A 396 5.11 -18.33 28.28
C ASN A 396 5.73 -16.93 28.41
N GLY A 397 5.09 -15.90 27.83
CA GLY A 397 5.59 -14.53 27.81
C GLY A 397 6.67 -14.26 26.75
N ASN A 398 6.92 -15.19 25.83
CA ASN A 398 7.89 -14.97 24.75
C ASN A 398 7.28 -14.11 23.65
N GLU A 399 8.04 -13.15 23.16
CA GLU A 399 7.66 -12.38 21.98
C GLU A 399 7.64 -13.28 20.73
N VAL A 400 6.54 -13.25 20.00
CA VAL A 400 6.36 -14.03 18.78
C VAL A 400 5.96 -13.10 17.62
N ASN A 401 6.77 -13.08 16.59
CA ASN A 401 6.53 -12.33 15.36
C ASN A 401 6.27 -13.26 14.17
N GLU A 402 7.11 -14.27 13.98
CA GLU A 402 6.99 -15.26 12.91
C GLU A 402 5.76 -16.16 13.12
N GLY A 403 5.24 -16.70 12.03
CA GLY A 403 4.04 -17.54 12.03
C GLY A 403 2.75 -16.79 12.33
N ARG A 404 2.75 -15.47 12.24
CA ARG A 404 1.57 -14.64 12.46
C ARG A 404 1.08 -14.02 11.16
N MET A 405 -0.18 -13.61 11.14
CA MET A 405 -0.88 -13.24 9.92
C MET A 405 -1.82 -12.06 10.09
N ASN A 406 -2.22 -11.51 8.95
CA ASN A 406 -3.34 -10.57 8.80
C ASN A 406 -4.52 -11.29 8.14
N LEU A 407 -5.71 -11.16 8.70
CA LEU A 407 -6.93 -11.81 8.20
C LEU A 407 -7.63 -11.04 7.08
N GLY A 408 -7.28 -9.77 6.91
CA GLY A 408 -7.78 -8.95 5.82
C GLY A 408 -8.00 -7.51 6.19
N VAL A 409 -8.45 -6.74 5.18
CA VAL A 409 -8.58 -5.28 5.22
C VAL A 409 -9.96 -4.87 4.75
N VAL A 410 -10.55 -3.86 5.38
CA VAL A 410 -11.64 -3.05 4.85
C VAL A 410 -11.26 -1.58 4.97
N THR A 411 -11.39 -0.80 3.90
CA THR A 411 -10.90 0.58 3.85
C THR A 411 -12.03 1.59 3.80
N LEU A 412 -11.91 2.63 4.60
CA LEU A 412 -12.83 3.76 4.71
C LEU A 412 -12.48 4.87 3.71
N ASN A 413 -13.48 5.41 3.02
CA ASN A 413 -13.36 6.59 2.17
C ASN A 413 -13.54 7.86 3.02
N LEU A 414 -12.46 8.39 3.60
CA LEU A 414 -12.51 9.61 4.42
C LEU A 414 -12.92 10.86 3.62
N PRO A 415 -12.44 11.08 2.37
CA PRO A 415 -12.93 12.19 1.54
C PRO A 415 -14.45 12.22 1.38
N ARG A 416 -15.09 11.06 1.17
CA ARG A 416 -16.53 10.96 1.05
C ARG A 416 -17.24 11.47 2.30
N ILE A 417 -16.78 11.11 3.49
CA ILE A 417 -17.33 11.58 4.77
C ILE A 417 -17.21 13.12 4.86
N ALA A 418 -16.05 13.66 4.47
CA ALA A 418 -15.84 15.11 4.47
C ALA A 418 -16.74 15.83 3.47
N ILE A 419 -16.96 15.25 2.28
CA ILE A 419 -17.87 15.79 1.27
C ILE A 419 -19.33 15.78 1.79
N GLU A 420 -19.80 14.63 2.28
CA GLU A 420 -21.15 14.44 2.79
C GLU A 420 -21.45 15.29 4.04
N SER A 421 -20.43 15.65 4.80
CA SER A 421 -20.56 16.51 5.99
C SER A 421 -20.84 17.98 5.66
N MET A 422 -20.69 18.41 4.39
CA MET A 422 -20.90 19.79 3.96
C MET A 422 -20.14 20.83 4.82
N GLN A 423 -18.88 20.53 5.19
CA GLN A 423 -18.04 21.34 6.08
C GLN A 423 -18.53 21.49 7.53
N SER A 424 -19.53 20.71 7.97
CA SER A 424 -19.92 20.63 9.37
C SER A 424 -19.06 19.58 10.08
N LYS A 425 -18.27 20.00 11.08
CA LYS A 425 -17.48 19.09 11.88
C LYS A 425 -18.36 18.11 12.68
N ASP A 426 -19.45 18.59 13.27
CA ASP A 426 -20.37 17.73 14.03
C ASP A 426 -20.94 16.65 13.12
N ARG A 427 -21.40 17.03 11.92
CA ARG A 427 -21.91 16.06 10.95
C ARG A 427 -20.82 15.10 10.45
N PHE A 428 -19.57 15.55 10.35
CA PHE A 428 -18.46 14.67 10.00
C PHE A 428 -18.27 13.55 11.04
N TRP A 429 -18.30 13.87 12.32
CA TRP A 429 -18.16 12.89 13.39
C TRP A 429 -19.34 11.91 13.44
N GLU A 430 -20.57 12.37 13.26
CA GLU A 430 -21.76 11.50 13.15
C GLU A 430 -21.62 10.50 11.99
N LEU A 431 -21.21 10.98 10.82
CA LEU A 431 -21.01 10.15 9.65
C LEU A 431 -19.83 9.19 9.83
N LEU A 432 -18.77 9.62 10.49
CA LEU A 432 -17.63 8.76 10.81
C LEU A 432 -18.08 7.60 11.72
N ASP A 433 -18.87 7.86 12.75
CA ASP A 433 -19.41 6.81 13.64
C ASP A 433 -20.28 5.81 12.88
N GLU A 434 -21.18 6.30 12.02
CA GLU A 434 -22.00 5.45 11.16
C GLU A 434 -21.14 4.54 10.27
N ARG A 435 -20.09 5.10 9.63
CA ARG A 435 -19.20 4.34 8.75
C ARG A 435 -18.30 3.37 9.52
N LEU A 436 -17.86 3.74 10.72
CA LEU A 436 -17.08 2.83 11.58
C LEU A 436 -17.90 1.63 12.04
N SER A 437 -19.21 1.82 12.31
CA SER A 437 -20.11 0.70 12.62
C SER A 437 -20.25 -0.29 11.45
N ILE A 438 -20.37 0.21 10.21
CA ILE A 438 -20.39 -0.64 9.01
C ILE A 438 -19.04 -1.33 8.80
N LEU A 439 -17.95 -0.62 9.07
CA LEU A 439 -16.60 -1.16 8.97
C LEU A 439 -16.36 -2.28 9.99
N GLU A 440 -16.86 -2.12 11.22
CA GLU A 440 -16.88 -3.16 12.26
C GLU A 440 -17.59 -4.41 11.77
N GLU A 441 -18.84 -4.27 11.28
CA GLU A 441 -19.62 -5.38 10.75
C GLU A 441 -18.87 -6.12 9.62
N ALA A 442 -18.27 -5.37 8.69
CA ALA A 442 -17.49 -5.92 7.59
C ALA A 442 -16.27 -6.70 8.05
N LEU A 443 -15.53 -6.18 9.04
CA LEU A 443 -14.32 -6.81 9.55
C LEU A 443 -14.62 -8.03 10.44
N VAL A 444 -15.68 -7.96 11.26
CA VAL A 444 -16.15 -9.11 12.05
C VAL A 444 -16.63 -10.23 11.11
N TYR A 445 -17.43 -9.89 10.11
CA TYR A 445 -17.84 -10.84 9.08
C TYR A 445 -16.63 -11.51 8.41
N ARG A 446 -15.60 -10.74 8.06
CA ARG A 446 -14.36 -11.27 7.47
C ARG A 446 -13.67 -12.27 8.40
N VAL A 447 -13.57 -11.98 9.68
CA VAL A 447 -12.98 -12.87 10.69
C VAL A 447 -13.78 -14.17 10.79
N GLU A 448 -15.10 -14.07 10.95
CA GLU A 448 -15.96 -15.24 11.07
C GLU A 448 -15.90 -16.12 9.80
N ARG A 449 -15.84 -15.50 8.63
CA ARG A 449 -15.72 -16.23 7.37
C ARG A 449 -14.40 -16.99 7.24
N VAL A 450 -13.27 -16.40 7.63
CA VAL A 450 -11.95 -17.06 7.59
C VAL A 450 -11.91 -18.26 8.55
N LYS A 451 -12.62 -18.21 9.69
CA LYS A 451 -12.70 -19.31 10.67
C LYS A 451 -13.43 -20.54 10.13
N GLU A 452 -14.20 -20.42 9.06
CA GLU A 452 -14.87 -21.57 8.42
C GLU A 452 -13.91 -22.43 7.59
N ALA A 453 -12.66 -21.99 7.35
CA ALA A 453 -11.66 -22.79 6.68
C ALA A 453 -11.31 -24.05 7.50
N LEU A 454 -10.97 -25.11 6.78
CA LEU A 454 -10.42 -26.33 7.39
C LEU A 454 -8.91 -26.33 7.25
N PRO A 455 -8.15 -26.95 8.19
CA PRO A 455 -6.70 -27.06 8.07
C PRO A 455 -6.22 -27.65 6.75
N GLU A 456 -7.00 -28.55 6.15
CA GLU A 456 -6.71 -29.17 4.86
C GLU A 456 -6.96 -28.28 3.63
N ASN A 457 -7.62 -27.13 3.78
CA ASN A 457 -7.80 -26.18 2.69
C ASN A 457 -6.47 -25.48 2.31
N ALA A 458 -5.57 -25.32 3.28
CA ALA A 458 -4.23 -24.75 3.08
C ALA A 458 -3.20 -25.43 4.00
N PRO A 459 -2.81 -26.69 3.69
CA PRO A 459 -1.94 -27.48 4.59
C PRO A 459 -0.63 -26.81 4.93
N ILE A 460 -0.01 -26.10 3.97
CA ILE A 460 1.25 -25.38 4.20
C ILE A 460 1.11 -24.32 5.31
N LEU A 461 -0.04 -23.66 5.40
CA LEU A 461 -0.32 -22.63 6.41
C LEU A 461 -0.63 -23.25 7.76
N TYR A 462 -1.55 -24.21 7.79
CA TYR A 462 -2.16 -24.70 9.04
C TYR A 462 -1.53 -25.97 9.57
N GLN A 463 -1.09 -26.90 8.69
CA GLN A 463 -0.61 -28.24 9.11
C GLN A 463 0.92 -28.34 9.07
N HIS A 464 1.60 -27.57 8.22
CA HIS A 464 3.05 -27.67 8.02
C HIS A 464 3.86 -26.52 8.61
N GLY A 465 3.23 -25.66 9.39
CA GLY A 465 3.91 -24.74 10.30
C GLY A 465 4.21 -23.35 9.78
N ALA A 466 3.78 -22.96 8.57
CA ALA A 466 3.97 -21.58 8.10
C ALA A 466 3.34 -20.55 9.07
N PHE A 467 2.23 -20.92 9.74
CA PHE A 467 1.60 -20.13 10.79
C PHE A 467 2.09 -20.46 12.21
N GLY A 468 3.29 -21.01 12.36
CA GLY A 468 3.95 -21.25 13.65
C GLY A 468 3.36 -22.38 14.52
N LYS A 469 2.18 -22.89 14.17
CA LYS A 469 1.54 -24.07 14.77
C LYS A 469 1.28 -25.13 13.72
N ARG A 470 1.12 -26.38 14.13
CA ARG A 470 0.76 -27.51 13.27
C ARG A 470 -0.57 -28.06 13.74
N LEU A 471 -1.64 -27.69 13.03
CA LEU A 471 -2.98 -28.18 13.32
C LEU A 471 -3.19 -29.56 12.71
N THR A 472 -3.99 -30.37 13.39
CA THR A 472 -4.54 -31.61 12.81
C THR A 472 -5.77 -31.25 11.96
N LYS A 473 -6.23 -32.18 11.13
CA LYS A 473 -7.44 -31.98 10.29
C LYS A 473 -8.72 -31.72 11.09
N ASN A 474 -8.74 -32.05 12.39
CA ASN A 474 -9.90 -31.88 13.25
C ASN A 474 -9.85 -30.61 14.11
N ASP A 475 -8.76 -29.88 14.08
CA ASP A 475 -8.61 -28.65 14.85
C ASP A 475 -9.31 -27.48 14.13
N SER A 476 -9.76 -26.51 14.89
CA SER A 476 -10.24 -25.25 14.34
C SER A 476 -9.06 -24.39 13.89
N VAL A 477 -9.15 -23.76 12.72
CA VAL A 477 -8.14 -22.79 12.27
C VAL A 477 -8.06 -21.57 13.17
N ASP A 478 -9.10 -21.28 13.97
CA ASP A 478 -9.08 -20.20 14.95
C ASP A 478 -7.99 -20.37 16.03
N GLU A 479 -7.48 -21.58 16.22
CA GLU A 479 -6.35 -21.85 17.12
C GLU A 479 -5.07 -21.07 16.76
N VAL A 480 -4.93 -20.64 15.51
CA VAL A 480 -3.83 -19.79 15.05
C VAL A 480 -4.22 -18.32 14.95
N PHE A 481 -5.48 -17.93 15.16
CA PHE A 481 -5.95 -16.55 15.04
C PHE A 481 -6.27 -15.90 16.37
N LYS A 482 -6.93 -16.62 17.28
CA LYS A 482 -7.46 -16.15 18.56
C LYS A 482 -6.42 -15.57 19.50
N ASN A 483 -6.89 -15.00 20.61
CA ASN A 483 -6.05 -14.38 21.65
C ASN A 483 -5.17 -13.25 21.14
N ARG A 484 -5.69 -12.46 20.20
CA ARG A 484 -5.02 -11.31 19.56
C ARG A 484 -3.75 -11.71 18.75
N ARG A 485 -3.59 -12.98 18.40
CA ARG A 485 -2.46 -13.45 17.62
C ARG A 485 -2.53 -12.99 16.17
N ALA A 486 -3.72 -13.05 15.55
CA ALA A 486 -3.97 -12.48 14.23
C ALA A 486 -4.30 -10.99 14.30
N THR A 487 -3.96 -10.26 13.22
CA THR A 487 -4.34 -8.87 13.02
C THR A 487 -5.48 -8.73 12.03
N VAL A 488 -6.27 -7.65 12.19
CA VAL A 488 -7.38 -7.25 11.33
C VAL A 488 -7.21 -5.76 11.04
N SER A 489 -7.25 -5.36 9.78
CA SER A 489 -6.89 -4.01 9.38
C SER A 489 -8.09 -3.14 9.06
N MET A 490 -8.21 -2.02 9.79
CA MET A 490 -9.11 -0.91 9.53
C MET A 490 -8.39 0.12 8.66
N GLY A 491 -8.64 0.07 7.34
CA GLY A 491 -7.96 0.92 6.38
C GLY A 491 -8.61 2.29 6.22
N TYR A 492 -7.84 3.25 5.72
CA TYR A 492 -8.33 4.57 5.29
C TYR A 492 -7.52 5.13 4.13
N ILE A 493 -8.13 6.03 3.36
CA ILE A 493 -7.53 6.77 2.26
C ILE A 493 -7.97 8.23 2.32
N GLY A 494 -7.14 9.13 1.81
CA GLY A 494 -7.51 10.51 1.48
C GLY A 494 -7.63 11.44 2.68
N LEU A 495 -6.82 11.25 3.71
CA LEU A 495 -6.81 12.16 4.86
C LEU A 495 -6.44 13.61 4.45
N TYR A 496 -5.60 13.76 3.42
CA TYR A 496 -5.24 15.06 2.88
C TYR A 496 -6.44 15.80 2.28
N GLU A 497 -7.31 15.10 1.55
CA GLU A 497 -8.54 15.66 0.97
C GLU A 497 -9.53 16.09 2.05
N VAL A 498 -9.58 15.43 3.20
CA VAL A 498 -10.39 15.87 4.35
C VAL A 498 -9.95 17.27 4.79
N GLY A 499 -8.64 17.48 5.00
CA GLY A 499 -8.10 18.80 5.31
C GLY A 499 -8.44 19.85 4.23
N THR A 500 -8.36 19.44 2.95
CA THR A 500 -8.69 20.32 1.82
C THR A 500 -10.18 20.71 1.80
N VAL A 501 -11.10 19.80 2.07
CA VAL A 501 -12.54 20.08 2.14
C VAL A 501 -12.86 21.10 3.22
N PHE A 502 -12.30 20.93 4.42
CA PHE A 502 -12.61 21.79 5.57
C PHE A 502 -11.88 23.13 5.57
N TYR A 503 -10.62 23.13 5.14
CA TYR A 503 -9.72 24.29 5.32
C TYR A 503 -9.19 24.89 4.01
N GLY A 504 -9.48 24.25 2.89
CA GLY A 504 -9.02 24.71 1.58
C GLY A 504 -7.63 24.16 1.18
N PRO A 505 -7.15 24.49 -0.02
CA PRO A 505 -5.81 24.10 -0.47
C PRO A 505 -4.73 24.77 0.40
N ASN A 506 -3.57 24.12 0.53
CA ASN A 506 -2.42 24.57 1.33
C ASN A 506 -2.70 24.67 2.85
N TRP A 507 -3.50 23.73 3.37
CA TRP A 507 -3.82 23.66 4.79
C TRP A 507 -2.68 23.10 5.67
N GLU A 508 -1.62 22.62 5.07
CA GLU A 508 -0.53 21.86 5.71
C GLU A 508 0.16 22.64 6.84
N THR A 509 0.18 23.99 6.73
CA THR A 509 0.71 24.91 7.76
C THR A 509 -0.34 25.41 8.74
N ASN A 510 -1.59 24.98 8.58
CA ASN A 510 -2.68 25.35 9.49
C ASN A 510 -2.74 24.36 10.67
N ALA A 511 -2.39 24.84 11.87
CA ALA A 511 -2.36 24.01 13.07
C ALA A 511 -3.72 23.39 13.42
N GLU A 512 -4.84 24.12 13.22
CA GLU A 512 -6.19 23.61 13.47
C GLU A 512 -6.53 22.47 12.49
N ALA A 513 -6.21 22.65 11.21
CA ALA A 513 -6.42 21.62 10.20
C ALA A 513 -5.60 20.36 10.49
N LYS A 514 -4.34 20.56 10.90
CA LYS A 514 -3.45 19.47 11.28
C LYS A 514 -4.01 18.71 12.48
N GLN A 515 -4.40 19.42 13.53
CA GLN A 515 -4.99 18.82 14.72
C GLN A 515 -6.27 18.04 14.39
N PHE A 516 -7.16 18.60 13.58
CA PHE A 516 -8.39 17.93 13.16
C PHE A 516 -8.11 16.62 12.44
N THR A 517 -7.16 16.59 11.50
CA THR A 517 -6.80 15.36 10.79
C THR A 517 -6.11 14.32 11.69
N VAL A 518 -5.32 14.74 12.66
CA VAL A 518 -4.74 13.86 13.69
C VAL A 518 -5.83 13.28 14.59
N ASP A 519 -6.80 14.09 15.01
CA ASP A 519 -7.90 13.65 15.88
C ASP A 519 -8.77 12.59 15.22
N ILE A 520 -8.94 12.63 13.88
CA ILE A 520 -9.63 11.59 13.13
C ILE A 520 -8.94 10.24 13.33
N LEU A 521 -7.64 10.16 13.12
CA LEU A 521 -6.89 8.90 13.27
C LEU A 521 -6.82 8.44 14.74
N LYS A 522 -6.70 9.38 15.67
CA LYS A 522 -6.75 9.09 17.10
C LYS A 522 -8.10 8.47 17.50
N TYR A 523 -9.20 9.01 16.98
CA TYR A 523 -10.54 8.48 17.20
C TYR A 523 -10.70 7.08 16.62
N MET A 524 -10.31 6.88 15.37
CA MET A 524 -10.32 5.57 14.71
C MET A 524 -9.48 4.55 15.48
N LYS A 525 -8.29 4.94 15.99
CA LYS A 525 -7.46 4.05 16.80
C LYS A 525 -8.16 3.64 18.09
N ALA A 526 -8.78 4.56 18.80
CA ALA A 526 -9.53 4.26 20.02
C ALA A 526 -10.69 3.28 19.73
N TYR A 527 -11.35 3.44 18.59
CA TYR A 527 -12.38 2.52 18.10
C TYR A 527 -11.81 1.12 17.83
N ALA A 528 -10.68 1.01 17.12
CA ALA A 528 -10.00 -0.26 16.84
C ALA A 528 -9.58 -0.97 18.15
N ASP A 529 -9.04 -0.23 19.13
CA ASP A 529 -8.66 -0.76 20.42
C ASP A 529 -9.87 -1.31 21.22
N LYS A 530 -11.04 -0.67 21.08
CA LYS A 530 -12.32 -1.16 21.62
C LYS A 530 -12.70 -2.49 20.98
N LEU A 531 -12.66 -2.60 19.65
CA LEU A 531 -12.95 -3.84 18.92
C LEU A 531 -12.00 -4.97 19.33
N GLY A 532 -10.71 -4.67 19.48
CA GLY A 532 -9.71 -5.64 19.93
C GLY A 532 -10.02 -6.25 21.27
N ARG A 533 -10.58 -5.46 22.22
CA ARG A 533 -11.04 -5.96 23.52
C ARG A 533 -12.32 -6.78 23.41
N GLN A 534 -13.22 -6.38 22.53
CA GLN A 534 -14.54 -7.01 22.37
C GLN A 534 -14.47 -8.37 21.68
N TYR A 535 -13.67 -8.48 20.61
CA TYR A 535 -13.65 -9.66 19.73
C TYR A 535 -12.45 -10.58 19.93
N GLY A 536 -11.42 -10.16 20.69
CA GLY A 536 -10.25 -10.99 20.99
C GLY A 536 -9.25 -11.14 19.83
N TYR A 537 -9.32 -10.28 18.81
CA TYR A 537 -8.33 -10.14 17.71
C TYR A 537 -7.63 -8.80 17.79
N HIS A 538 -6.53 -8.63 17.06
CA HIS A 538 -5.80 -7.36 17.06
C HIS A 538 -6.28 -6.46 15.92
N PHE A 539 -7.27 -5.60 16.18
CA PHE A 539 -7.68 -4.57 15.24
C PHE A 539 -6.68 -3.42 15.24
N SER A 540 -6.26 -2.98 14.06
CA SER A 540 -5.28 -1.90 13.93
C SER A 540 -5.57 -0.99 12.75
N ILE A 541 -5.23 0.29 12.87
CA ILE A 541 -5.43 1.26 11.80
C ILE A 541 -4.35 1.08 10.73
N TYR A 542 -4.78 1.00 9.49
CA TYR A 542 -3.96 0.69 8.33
C TYR A 542 -3.97 1.81 7.30
N GLY A 543 -2.82 2.41 7.07
CA GLY A 543 -2.63 3.35 5.96
C GLY A 543 -2.70 2.61 4.63
N THR A 544 -3.89 2.45 4.08
CA THR A 544 -4.14 1.61 2.90
C THR A 544 -3.28 2.05 1.72
N PRO A 545 -2.64 1.10 1.00
CA PRO A 545 -1.91 1.39 -0.22
C PRO A 545 -2.79 2.03 -1.30
N SER A 546 -2.22 2.92 -2.07
CA SER A 546 -2.97 3.63 -3.09
C SER A 546 -3.42 2.78 -4.28
N GLU A 547 -2.77 1.71 -4.62
CA GLU A 547 -3.09 0.80 -5.75
C GLU A 547 -4.20 1.31 -6.70
N SER A 548 -5.22 0.50 -6.98
CA SER A 548 -6.40 0.94 -7.76
C SER A 548 -7.44 1.70 -6.93
N LEU A 549 -7.37 1.64 -5.59
CA LEU A 549 -8.43 2.12 -4.71
C LEU A 549 -8.54 3.66 -4.68
N THR A 550 -7.43 4.38 -4.78
CA THR A 550 -7.45 5.85 -4.86
C THR A 550 -8.13 6.36 -6.12
N ASP A 551 -7.98 5.66 -7.24
CA ASP A 551 -8.73 5.88 -8.49
C ASP A 551 -10.22 5.54 -8.30
N ARG A 552 -10.52 4.35 -7.76
CA ARG A 552 -11.90 3.87 -7.58
C ARG A 552 -12.72 4.83 -6.73
N PHE A 553 -12.25 5.21 -5.56
CA PHE A 553 -12.97 6.11 -4.67
C PHE A 553 -13.15 7.51 -5.28
N CYS A 554 -12.10 8.08 -5.86
CA CYS A 554 -12.18 9.38 -6.49
C CYS A 554 -13.17 9.41 -7.65
N ARG A 555 -13.12 8.41 -8.55
CA ARG A 555 -14.04 8.29 -9.67
C ARG A 555 -15.49 8.11 -9.22
N MET A 556 -15.74 7.29 -8.21
CA MET A 556 -17.09 7.12 -7.66
C MET A 556 -17.60 8.42 -7.04
N ASP A 557 -16.74 9.16 -6.35
CA ASP A 557 -17.13 10.45 -5.76
C ASP A 557 -17.36 11.51 -6.83
N GLN A 558 -16.60 11.50 -7.94
CA GLN A 558 -16.91 12.32 -9.12
C GLN A 558 -18.28 12.00 -9.70
N GLU A 559 -18.62 10.73 -9.77
CA GLU A 559 -19.90 10.28 -10.31
C GLU A 559 -21.09 10.74 -9.45
N PHE A 560 -20.94 10.75 -8.11
CA PHE A 560 -22.04 11.14 -7.19
C PHE A 560 -22.06 12.64 -6.90
N TYR A 561 -20.89 13.29 -6.83
CA TYR A 561 -20.75 14.66 -6.31
C TYR A 561 -20.09 15.63 -7.28
N GLY A 562 -19.72 15.15 -8.48
CA GLY A 562 -19.09 15.97 -9.50
C GLY A 562 -17.63 16.31 -9.24
N MET A 563 -17.12 17.24 -10.01
CA MET A 563 -15.71 17.70 -9.93
C MET A 563 -15.57 18.74 -8.82
N ILE A 564 -14.90 18.34 -7.72
CA ILE A 564 -14.60 19.24 -6.60
C ILE A 564 -13.13 19.62 -6.70
N PRO A 565 -12.82 20.93 -6.84
CA PRO A 565 -11.44 21.41 -7.00
C PRO A 565 -10.52 20.98 -5.87
N ASP A 566 -9.33 20.50 -6.22
CA ASP A 566 -8.29 19.96 -5.34
C ASP A 566 -8.72 18.72 -4.52
N VAL A 567 -9.88 18.16 -4.77
CA VAL A 567 -10.42 16.98 -4.12
C VAL A 567 -10.65 15.88 -5.16
N THR A 568 -11.70 15.97 -5.98
CA THR A 568 -12.04 14.92 -6.96
C THR A 568 -11.51 15.21 -8.37
N ASP A 569 -11.10 16.41 -8.69
CA ASP A 569 -10.62 16.83 -10.02
C ASP A 569 -9.26 16.25 -10.42
N LYS A 570 -8.58 15.57 -9.50
CA LYS A 570 -7.28 14.94 -9.74
C LYS A 570 -7.38 13.56 -10.42
N ASP A 571 -8.55 12.94 -10.45
CA ASP A 571 -8.82 11.54 -10.82
C ASP A 571 -8.17 10.50 -9.88
N TYR A 572 -7.68 10.91 -8.73
CA TYR A 572 -7.16 10.05 -7.66
C TYR A 572 -7.21 10.75 -6.31
N TYR A 573 -7.32 9.98 -5.24
CA TYR A 573 -7.13 10.47 -3.88
C TYR A 573 -5.70 10.28 -3.40
N THR A 574 -5.29 11.10 -2.44
CA THR A 574 -3.98 10.97 -1.80
C THR A 574 -3.92 9.67 -1.00
N ASN A 575 -2.78 9.00 -1.06
CA ASN A 575 -2.51 7.77 -0.33
C ASN A 575 -2.56 8.02 1.18
N SER A 576 -3.45 7.32 1.88
CA SER A 576 -3.59 7.33 3.35
C SER A 576 -3.34 8.71 4.03
N PHE A 577 -2.24 8.86 4.78
CA PHE A 577 -1.84 10.07 5.51
C PHE A 577 -0.83 10.95 4.76
N HIS A 578 -0.49 10.62 3.52
CA HIS A 578 0.61 11.26 2.81
C HIS A 578 0.33 12.71 2.44
N TYR A 579 1.41 13.45 2.25
CA TYR A 579 1.41 14.76 1.64
C TYR A 579 0.97 14.68 0.16
N ASP A 580 0.25 15.68 -0.35
CA ASP A 580 -0.17 15.67 -1.77
C ASP A 580 1.07 15.67 -2.69
N VAL A 581 1.11 14.69 -3.60
CA VAL A 581 2.25 14.47 -4.52
C VAL A 581 2.52 15.64 -5.48
N ARG A 582 1.54 16.54 -5.65
CA ARG A 582 1.65 17.77 -6.46
C ARG A 582 2.42 18.87 -5.75
N LYS A 583 2.65 18.74 -4.45
CA LYS A 583 3.40 19.70 -3.62
C LYS A 583 4.88 19.35 -3.61
N GLN A 584 5.69 20.29 -3.18
CA GLN A 584 7.15 20.15 -3.20
C GLN A 584 7.78 20.54 -1.85
N PRO A 585 7.40 19.90 -0.73
CA PRO A 585 8.13 20.06 0.52
C PRO A 585 9.55 19.50 0.37
N THR A 586 10.47 19.91 1.23
CA THR A 586 11.73 19.17 1.41
C THR A 586 11.46 17.78 2.00
N PRO A 587 12.37 16.79 1.87
CA PRO A 587 12.21 15.51 2.52
C PRO A 587 11.97 15.61 4.04
N PHE A 588 12.65 16.57 4.69
CA PHE A 588 12.54 16.81 6.13
C PHE A 588 11.15 17.34 6.51
N GLU A 589 10.67 18.37 5.84
CA GLU A 589 9.31 18.92 6.06
C GLU A 589 8.23 17.88 5.81
N LYS A 590 8.40 17.05 4.77
CA LYS A 590 7.45 15.96 4.49
C LYS A 590 7.44 14.91 5.59
N LEU A 591 8.61 14.48 6.06
CA LEU A 591 8.73 13.50 7.13
C LEU A 591 8.19 14.06 8.45
N ASP A 592 8.43 15.34 8.78
CA ASP A 592 7.83 15.99 9.95
C ASP A 592 6.31 16.02 9.86
N PHE A 593 5.75 16.42 8.71
CA PHE A 593 4.31 16.43 8.50
C PHE A 593 3.68 15.05 8.66
N GLU A 594 4.27 14.02 8.08
CA GLU A 594 3.70 12.66 8.07
C GLU A 594 3.93 11.92 9.39
N SER A 595 5.00 12.21 10.13
CA SER A 595 5.35 11.52 11.37
C SER A 595 4.29 11.63 12.46
N GLU A 596 3.53 12.72 12.49
CA GLU A 596 2.48 12.96 13.49
C GLU A 596 1.30 11.97 13.38
N TYR A 597 1.11 11.31 12.23
CA TYR A 597 0.04 10.35 12.01
C TYR A 597 0.43 8.90 12.37
N LEU A 598 1.73 8.61 12.40
CA LEU A 598 2.23 7.23 12.55
C LEU A 598 1.87 6.55 13.87
N PRO A 599 1.86 7.25 15.04
CA PRO A 599 1.43 6.63 16.29
C PRO A 599 0.00 6.08 16.27
N TYR A 600 -0.82 6.57 15.35
CA TYR A 600 -2.22 6.17 15.21
C TYR A 600 -2.45 5.20 14.04
N THR A 601 -1.43 4.91 13.23
CA THR A 601 -1.53 4.08 12.00
C THR A 601 -0.64 2.83 12.12
N SER A 602 -0.54 2.23 13.30
CA SER A 602 0.40 1.16 13.61
C SER A 602 0.17 -0.16 12.83
N GLY A 603 -1.02 -0.37 12.26
CA GLY A 603 -1.35 -1.56 11.48
C GLY A 603 -0.72 -1.60 10.09
N GLY A 604 -0.21 -0.47 9.61
CA GLY A 604 0.50 -0.42 8.34
C GLY A 604 0.78 0.99 7.87
N PHE A 605 2.04 1.26 7.57
CA PHE A 605 2.51 2.56 7.11
C PHE A 605 3.79 2.40 6.27
N ILE A 606 4.05 3.38 5.42
CA ILE A 606 5.32 3.60 4.72
C ILE A 606 5.36 5.07 4.29
N ASN A 607 6.48 5.73 4.48
CA ASN A 607 6.73 7.09 4.03
C ASN A 607 7.52 7.04 2.72
N TYR A 608 7.31 8.01 1.83
CA TYR A 608 8.02 8.11 0.57
C TYR A 608 8.61 9.50 0.39
N CYS A 609 9.84 9.56 -0.10
CA CYS A 609 10.40 10.79 -0.62
C CYS A 609 10.79 10.63 -2.09
N GLU A 610 10.42 11.63 -2.90
CA GLU A 610 10.75 11.68 -4.32
C GLU A 610 12.08 12.44 -4.50
N TYR A 611 13.09 11.77 -5.04
CA TYR A 611 14.42 12.32 -5.22
C TYR A 611 14.76 12.55 -6.70
N PRO A 612 15.69 13.47 -7.01
CA PRO A 612 16.39 13.45 -8.29
C PRO A 612 17.25 12.18 -8.41
N ASN A 613 18.02 12.04 -9.48
CA ASN A 613 18.98 10.93 -9.59
C ASN A 613 20.04 11.02 -8.48
N MET A 614 20.01 10.06 -7.54
CA MET A 614 20.86 10.06 -6.34
C MET A 614 22.16 9.25 -6.51
N ARG A 615 22.43 8.66 -7.69
CA ARG A 615 23.63 7.81 -7.91
C ARG A 615 24.94 8.54 -7.64
N GLN A 616 24.98 9.85 -7.89
CA GLN A 616 26.19 10.67 -7.71
C GLN A 616 26.31 11.31 -6.32
N ASN A 617 25.22 11.30 -5.54
CA ASN A 617 25.20 11.90 -4.20
C ASN A 617 24.50 11.00 -3.17
N PRO A 618 25.01 9.80 -2.88
CA PRO A 618 24.43 8.92 -1.88
C PRO A 618 24.48 9.50 -0.46
N LYS A 619 25.41 10.43 -0.17
CA LYS A 619 25.49 11.10 1.14
C LYS A 619 24.26 11.97 1.44
N ALA A 620 23.67 12.60 0.44
CA ALA A 620 22.42 13.34 0.64
C ALA A 620 21.26 12.39 0.97
N LEU A 621 21.23 11.20 0.38
CA LEU A 621 20.26 10.16 0.75
C LEU A 621 20.51 9.64 2.17
N GLU A 622 21.77 9.43 2.55
CA GLU A 622 22.15 9.03 3.91
C GLU A 622 21.64 10.02 4.95
N ALA A 623 21.82 11.32 4.72
CA ALA A 623 21.34 12.37 5.63
C ALA A 623 19.80 12.31 5.83
N VAL A 624 19.04 11.95 4.79
CA VAL A 624 17.59 11.74 4.91
C VAL A 624 17.28 10.46 5.68
N TRP A 625 18.01 9.37 5.46
CA TRP A 625 17.83 8.12 6.22
C TRP A 625 18.12 8.33 7.72
N ASP A 626 19.19 9.06 8.06
CA ASP A 626 19.55 9.37 9.44
C ASP A 626 18.49 10.26 10.12
N TYR A 627 17.96 11.25 9.40
CA TYR A 627 16.85 12.06 9.89
C TYR A 627 15.58 11.24 10.09
N ALA A 628 15.25 10.39 9.12
CA ALA A 628 14.09 9.52 9.15
C ALA A 628 14.12 8.55 10.33
N TYR A 629 15.33 8.11 10.76
CA TYR A 629 15.51 7.22 11.91
C TYR A 629 14.85 7.75 13.20
N GLN A 630 14.82 9.06 13.36
CA GLN A 630 14.22 9.72 14.52
C GLN A 630 12.72 10.03 14.35
N LYS A 631 12.19 9.96 13.14
CA LYS A 631 10.86 10.47 12.80
C LYS A 631 9.86 9.40 12.40
N VAL A 632 10.26 8.46 11.57
CA VAL A 632 9.35 7.49 10.94
C VAL A 632 9.87 6.07 11.13
N GLY A 633 8.98 5.07 11.00
CA GLY A 633 9.36 3.67 11.15
C GLY A 633 9.78 3.00 9.82
N TYR A 634 9.33 3.53 8.68
CA TYR A 634 9.51 2.88 7.39
C TYR A 634 9.57 3.91 6.26
N LEU A 635 10.68 3.94 5.51
CA LEU A 635 10.92 4.88 4.42
C LEU A 635 11.26 4.17 3.11
N GLY A 636 10.50 4.49 2.05
CA GLY A 636 10.80 4.13 0.67
C GLY A 636 11.52 5.26 -0.06
N THR A 637 12.57 4.90 -0.79
CA THR A 637 13.34 5.82 -1.63
C THR A 637 12.81 5.79 -3.06
N ASN A 638 12.31 6.91 -3.57
CA ASN A 638 11.88 7.04 -4.96
C ASN A 638 12.89 7.90 -5.74
N THR A 639 13.74 7.27 -6.52
CA THR A 639 14.72 7.93 -7.39
C THR A 639 14.59 7.41 -8.82
N PRO A 640 14.86 8.23 -9.85
CA PRO A 640 14.80 7.78 -11.24
C PRO A 640 15.83 6.68 -11.51
N ILE A 641 15.36 5.52 -11.97
CA ILE A 641 16.19 4.36 -12.32
C ILE A 641 15.84 3.76 -13.68
N ASP A 642 15.02 4.44 -14.48
CA ASP A 642 14.65 3.96 -15.81
C ASP A 642 15.88 3.88 -16.71
N HIS A 643 15.93 2.85 -17.55
CA HIS A 643 17.03 2.60 -18.47
C HIS A 643 16.57 2.37 -19.90
N CYS A 644 17.27 2.94 -20.87
CA CYS A 644 17.05 2.71 -22.30
C CYS A 644 18.22 1.90 -22.88
N TYR A 645 17.96 0.67 -23.32
CA TYR A 645 18.99 -0.19 -23.89
C TYR A 645 19.42 0.24 -25.31
N GLU A 646 18.66 1.10 -26.00
CA GLU A 646 19.02 1.58 -27.33
C GLU A 646 20.05 2.74 -27.27
N CYS A 647 19.87 3.69 -26.36
CA CYS A 647 20.76 4.87 -26.30
C CYS A 647 21.58 4.97 -25.02
N GLY A 648 21.44 4.01 -24.09
CA GLY A 648 22.16 4.00 -22.81
C GLY A 648 21.70 5.04 -21.79
N TYR A 649 20.56 5.71 -22.00
CA TYR A 649 20.04 6.70 -21.06
C TYR A 649 19.63 6.07 -19.74
N ASP A 650 20.11 6.65 -18.63
CA ASP A 650 19.73 6.32 -17.25
C ASP A 650 19.07 7.53 -16.59
N GLY A 651 17.82 7.39 -16.12
CA GLY A 651 17.16 8.51 -15.46
C GLY A 651 15.65 8.39 -15.40
N ASP A 652 14.94 9.49 -15.56
CA ASP A 652 13.49 9.58 -15.48
C ASP A 652 12.86 9.63 -16.87
N PHE A 653 12.11 8.60 -17.24
CA PHE A 653 11.36 8.60 -18.49
C PHE A 653 10.14 9.52 -18.37
N LYS A 654 9.87 10.25 -19.44
CA LYS A 654 8.75 11.19 -19.49
C LYS A 654 7.43 10.43 -19.61
N PRO A 655 6.46 10.66 -18.71
CA PRO A 655 5.11 10.14 -18.88
C PRO A 655 4.43 10.85 -20.06
N THR A 656 3.77 10.09 -20.94
CA THR A 656 3.00 10.57 -22.09
C THR A 656 1.67 9.83 -22.14
N GLU A 657 0.71 10.30 -22.96
CA GLU A 657 -0.55 9.60 -23.19
C GLU A 657 -0.38 8.18 -23.72
N ARG A 658 0.76 7.90 -24.39
CA ARG A 658 1.11 6.59 -24.96
C ARG A 658 2.08 5.78 -24.08
N GLY A 659 2.17 6.07 -22.77
CA GLY A 659 3.11 5.45 -21.84
C GLY A 659 4.38 6.28 -21.61
N PHE A 660 5.41 5.65 -21.07
CA PHE A 660 6.67 6.30 -20.73
C PHE A 660 7.63 6.35 -21.93
N GLN A 661 8.34 7.45 -22.09
CA GLN A 661 9.23 7.71 -23.21
C GLN A 661 10.62 8.10 -22.75
N CYS A 662 11.64 7.50 -23.34
CA CYS A 662 13.03 7.91 -23.15
C CYS A 662 13.20 9.39 -23.59
N PRO A 663 13.70 10.28 -22.71
CA PRO A 663 13.85 11.71 -23.06
C PRO A 663 14.96 11.97 -24.08
N GLN A 664 15.91 11.04 -24.26
CA GLN A 664 17.07 11.20 -25.14
C GLN A 664 16.76 10.74 -26.58
N CYS A 665 16.21 9.54 -26.79
CA CYS A 665 16.00 8.98 -28.14
C CYS A 665 14.54 8.81 -28.51
N GLY A 666 13.59 9.06 -27.59
CA GLY A 666 12.17 8.89 -27.85
C GLY A 666 11.66 7.45 -27.79
N ASN A 667 12.52 6.48 -27.45
CA ASN A 667 12.16 5.08 -27.37
C ASN A 667 11.04 4.83 -26.34
N ARG A 668 10.10 3.94 -26.68
CA ARG A 668 8.96 3.51 -25.85
C ARG A 668 8.78 2.00 -25.83
N ASN A 669 9.63 1.26 -26.54
CA ASN A 669 9.50 -0.18 -26.66
C ASN A 669 9.81 -0.85 -25.29
N PRO A 670 8.85 -1.56 -24.67
CA PRO A 670 9.08 -2.23 -23.39
C PRO A 670 10.14 -3.34 -23.43
N GLU A 671 10.48 -3.84 -24.62
CA GLU A 671 11.55 -4.83 -24.76
C GLU A 671 12.94 -4.20 -24.64
N THR A 672 13.08 -2.94 -25.09
CA THR A 672 14.33 -2.19 -25.08
C THR A 672 14.36 -1.03 -24.08
N CYS A 673 13.38 -0.97 -23.18
CA CYS A 673 13.30 -0.05 -22.06
C CYS A 673 13.03 -0.80 -20.76
N ASP A 674 13.70 -0.39 -19.68
CA ASP A 674 13.40 -0.82 -18.32
C ASP A 674 12.81 0.37 -17.55
N VAL A 675 11.49 0.46 -17.47
CA VAL A 675 10.78 1.54 -16.77
C VAL A 675 10.30 1.03 -15.44
N VAL A 676 10.84 1.57 -14.36
CA VAL A 676 10.51 1.13 -13.00
C VAL A 676 9.98 2.29 -12.18
N LYS A 677 8.77 2.14 -11.66
CA LYS A 677 8.11 3.15 -10.83
C LYS A 677 7.60 2.53 -9.53
N ARG A 678 7.60 3.33 -8.47
CA ARG A 678 6.92 2.95 -7.23
C ARG A 678 5.42 3.03 -7.46
N THR A 679 4.73 1.89 -7.36
CA THR A 679 3.27 1.82 -7.54
C THR A 679 2.53 2.02 -6.23
N CYS A 680 2.98 1.36 -5.18
CA CYS A 680 2.49 1.52 -3.81
C CYS A 680 3.63 1.16 -2.84
N GLY A 681 3.53 0.12 -2.04
CA GLY A 681 4.62 -0.38 -1.20
C GLY A 681 5.69 -1.18 -1.97
N TYR A 682 5.52 -1.41 -3.27
CA TYR A 682 6.45 -2.14 -4.14
C TYR A 682 6.66 -1.41 -5.47
N LEU A 683 7.64 -1.89 -6.23
CA LEU A 683 7.96 -1.38 -7.56
C LEU A 683 7.11 -2.06 -8.63
N GLY A 684 6.93 -1.41 -9.76
CA GLY A 684 6.26 -1.97 -10.92
C GLY A 684 6.83 -1.43 -12.22
N ASN A 685 6.61 -2.17 -13.30
CA ASN A 685 6.92 -1.72 -14.66
C ASN A 685 5.60 -1.38 -15.38
N PRO A 686 5.23 -0.09 -15.47
CA PRO A 686 3.94 0.31 -16.02
C PRO A 686 3.81 0.09 -17.54
N GLN A 687 4.90 -0.16 -18.26
CA GLN A 687 4.87 -0.52 -19.69
C GLN A 687 4.51 -1.99 -19.90
N LEU A 688 4.98 -2.87 -19.03
CA LEU A 688 4.69 -4.30 -19.10
C LEU A 688 3.38 -4.67 -18.37
N ARG A 689 3.06 -3.96 -17.31
CA ARG A 689 1.86 -4.18 -16.49
C ARG A 689 1.12 -2.86 -16.33
N PRO A 690 0.18 -2.55 -17.21
CA PRO A 690 -0.59 -1.31 -17.18
C PRO A 690 -1.36 -1.17 -15.86
N MET A 691 -1.50 0.05 -15.40
CA MET A 691 -2.24 0.43 -14.21
C MET A 691 -3.53 1.17 -14.58
N VAL A 692 -4.44 1.33 -13.61
CA VAL A 692 -5.62 2.18 -13.77
C VAL A 692 -5.25 3.65 -14.00
N LYS A 693 -6.14 4.41 -14.65
CA LYS A 693 -5.87 5.78 -15.12
C LYS A 693 -5.42 6.73 -14.01
N GLY A 694 -6.12 6.73 -12.87
CA GLY A 694 -5.78 7.61 -11.76
C GLY A 694 -4.40 7.33 -11.18
N ARG A 695 -3.94 6.07 -11.25
CA ARG A 695 -2.59 5.71 -10.80
C ARG A 695 -1.50 6.28 -11.72
N HIS A 696 -1.71 6.27 -13.03
CA HIS A 696 -0.83 6.95 -13.99
C HIS A 696 -0.77 8.45 -13.74
N LYS A 697 -1.92 9.09 -13.51
CA LYS A 697 -1.99 10.52 -13.21
C LYS A 697 -1.26 10.89 -11.93
N GLU A 698 -1.41 10.08 -10.87
CA GLU A 698 -0.71 10.30 -9.61
C GLU A 698 0.81 10.23 -9.79
N ILE A 699 1.34 9.17 -10.44
CA ILE A 699 2.77 9.03 -10.71
C ILE A 699 3.30 10.20 -11.54
N SER A 700 2.54 10.63 -12.55
CA SER A 700 2.92 11.75 -13.43
C SER A 700 2.90 13.11 -12.71
N ALA A 701 2.10 13.24 -11.65
CA ALA A 701 1.97 14.48 -10.87
C ALA A 701 3.06 14.67 -9.81
N ARG A 702 3.81 13.61 -9.48
CA ARG A 702 4.82 13.62 -8.40
C ARG A 702 5.87 14.68 -8.62
N LYS A 703 6.16 15.45 -7.58
CA LYS A 703 7.22 16.46 -7.55
C LYS A 703 8.41 15.95 -6.75
N LYS A 704 9.62 16.31 -7.22
CA LYS A 704 10.85 15.97 -6.50
C LYS A 704 10.98 16.83 -5.25
N HIS A 705 11.37 16.25 -4.13
CA HIS A 705 11.51 16.91 -2.84
C HIS A 705 12.91 17.51 -2.62
N MET A 706 13.85 17.22 -3.51
CA MET A 706 15.17 17.83 -3.58
C MET A 706 15.41 18.46 -4.95
N LYS A 707 16.19 19.53 -5.00
CA LYS A 707 16.73 20.06 -6.26
C LYS A 707 17.83 19.10 -6.73
N GLY A 708 17.80 18.70 -7.99
CA GLY A 708 18.92 18.00 -8.62
C GLY A 708 20.13 18.97 -8.69
N SER A 709 21.35 18.47 -8.52
CA SER A 709 22.53 19.19 -9.00
C SER A 709 22.39 19.34 -10.53
N LEU A 710 22.51 20.57 -11.00
CA LEU A 710 22.66 20.89 -12.42
C LEU A 710 23.86 20.19 -13.01
#